data_dedddbfad7b9856709b945473ee22b75
#
_entry.id   dedddbfad7b9856709b945473ee22b75
#
_cell.length_a   1.000
_cell.length_b   1.000
_cell.length_c   1.000
_cell.angle_alpha   90.00
_cell.angle_beta   90.00
_cell.angle_gamma   90.00
#
_symmetry.space_group_name_H-M   'P 1'
#
loop_
_entity.id
_entity.type
_entity.pdbx_description
1 polymer ?
#
loop_
_entity_poly.entity_id
_entity_poly.type
_entity_poly.pdbx_seq_one_letter_code
_entity_poly.pdbx_strand_id
1 'polypeptide(L)'
;MKTIYQARKLVLALFLFVPLISFSQGNNFIEITGTIIDQADKSALPGVSVVIKGTVTGTTSEADGNFKLRSKAKYPFTLIISSVGFQTQEFEVSGPGSNLNVELVTQTQLAQEIVVTASRVEESILKSPVAIAKLDIRAIRDSPSPSFYDALENVKGVQMTTSSLTFKIPNTRGFNIPSNYRFMQLVDGIDMQAATLGVPLGNAIGPTELDIASVEITPGAASALYGLNAINGMSNLLTKSPFFYQGLSIYQKTGVNHVGGTGRDASILTETAVRYAKAFNNKFAFKLNFGYMRGTDWPADTRLDQNPNNLKSANPNYPALNGANNAAFDGWNKYGDDVLAGSNTVSVSGLNINGKPNQTLNVARTGYWERDLVSPRVDNLKFDAALHYRLSDKAEISYAYRVGKMDGVFQRGNKIQLDNVIVQNHKIDLKGANFLVRAYISKENSGDSFNVKPLADNMDLSTGGSGSVWGAAYKTALNTYAQQNGGALTDANLAAATKYAREIADANRAVPGTKAFEDQKALIRSINNWDIKSSTIPDAPVSGGAALVQKSTLYHIEGQWDLSKYTKYFDLLIGGDARNYQITPDGNTFVDFSRPIADRGKPLEDGTYGDKINYKKFGAFAQVTKLFFKDKLKLFGSLRYDYNPEFDPKLTPRLAAVYSPTPNNNFRFTYQQGYRFPGLFEALSYVNNGRVKRVGSLTYINQGLGYLDNSYTRASGVIFNAAVNSAVAAGANRNDAALANKNLLVKAQLDKGRPEQIHSYEFGYKSVFLNNSLVFDFDAYTNTYDGFLGQVQVDVPKGQTLGTDAAILAMLDANRDAGQDRYRVYTNAKNKYRNYGSALGLTYNFYKSYTVSGNASFNKMKSNATSDIFVTGFNTPEWSTNIQFGNRQIAKNLGFSVVYRWQQEFQWESPLVNGTVPAIHTFDAQVTYKVPQIKASVKVGGSNIFNRNYIQYAGGPTLGGLYYVALTFDGLLN
;
A
#
# COMPACT_ATOMS: atom_id res chain seq x y z
N MET A 1 28.87 24.60 -1.08
CA MET A 1 29.27 25.18 0.22
C MET A 1 28.82 26.61 0.49
N LYS A 2 28.78 27.54 -0.49
CA LYS A 2 28.29 28.93 -0.27
C LYS A 2 26.79 29.03 0.10
N THR A 3 25.93 28.17 -0.43
CA THR A 3 24.47 28.19 -0.15
C THR A 3 24.11 27.70 1.25
N ILE A 4 24.87 26.79 1.81
CA ILE A 4 24.68 26.29 3.20
C ILE A 4 25.10 27.34 4.23
N TYR A 5 26.07 28.18 3.89
CA TYR A 5 26.55 29.26 4.76
C TYR A 5 25.55 30.44 4.83
N GLN A 6 24.83 30.70 3.76
CA GLN A 6 23.76 31.72 3.75
C GLN A 6 22.50 31.24 4.48
N ALA A 7 22.14 29.97 4.35
CA ALA A 7 21.03 29.40 5.11
C ALA A 7 21.31 29.38 6.63
N ARG A 8 22.54 29.11 7.06
CA ARG A 8 22.94 29.20 8.48
C ARG A 8 22.84 30.62 9.04
N LYS A 9 23.18 31.65 8.25
CA LYS A 9 23.04 33.06 8.66
C LYS A 9 21.57 33.50 8.75
N LEU A 10 20.70 32.99 7.88
CA LEU A 10 19.26 33.27 7.92
C LEU A 10 18.59 32.62 9.14
N VAL A 11 18.98 31.40 9.49
CA VAL A 11 18.49 30.68 10.68
C VAL A 11 19.02 31.35 11.96
N LEU A 12 20.28 31.77 12.01
CA LEU A 12 20.81 32.51 13.16
C LEU A 12 20.17 33.90 13.31
N ALA A 13 19.88 34.61 12.21
CA ALA A 13 19.16 35.88 12.23
C ALA A 13 17.70 35.71 12.69
N LEU A 14 17.03 34.60 12.36
CA LEU A 14 15.68 34.30 12.88
C LEU A 14 15.67 34.02 14.39
N PHE A 15 16.74 33.45 14.95
CA PHE A 15 16.87 33.21 16.40
C PHE A 15 17.26 34.46 17.19
N LEU A 16 17.83 35.50 16.56
CA LEU A 16 18.22 36.75 17.20
C LEU A 16 17.09 37.83 17.21
N PHE A 17 15.98 37.59 16.50
CA PHE A 17 14.83 38.50 16.49
C PHE A 17 13.70 38.14 17.48
N VAL A 18 13.92 37.18 18.38
CA VAL A 18 12.92 36.69 19.37
C VAL A 18 13.10 37.21 20.81
N PRO A 19 13.85 38.23 21.14
CA PRO A 19 13.55 38.90 22.39
C PRO A 19 13.38 40.37 22.18
N LEU A 20 12.17 40.90 22.14
CA LEU A 20 11.80 42.27 22.56
C LEU A 20 10.35 42.60 22.18
N ILE A 21 9.38 41.79 22.61
CA ILE A 21 8.03 42.30 22.87
C ILE A 21 7.52 41.70 24.18
N SER A 22 8.09 42.19 25.26
CA SER A 22 7.46 42.09 26.59
C SER A 22 6.43 43.21 26.69
N PHE A 23 5.24 43.01 26.11
CA PHE A 23 4.08 43.79 26.48
C PHE A 23 3.50 43.13 27.75
N SER A 24 3.78 43.68 28.89
CA SER A 24 3.03 43.47 30.13
C SER A 24 1.62 44.04 29.93
N GLN A 25 0.74 43.23 29.34
CA GLN A 25 -0.72 43.45 29.45
C GLN A 25 -1.19 42.63 30.62
N GLY A 26 -1.86 43.25 31.58
CA GLY A 26 -2.49 42.59 32.72
C GLY A 26 -3.31 41.38 32.21
N ASN A 27 -2.87 40.20 32.57
CA ASN A 27 -3.45 38.95 32.10
C ASN A 27 -4.62 38.56 33.00
N ASN A 28 -5.82 38.98 32.69
CA ASN A 28 -7.03 38.43 33.30
C ASN A 28 -7.32 37.06 32.69
N PHE A 29 -6.55 36.03 33.06
CA PHE A 29 -6.89 34.65 32.81
C PHE A 29 -7.92 34.20 33.83
N ILE A 30 -9.00 33.58 33.35
CA ILE A 30 -9.84 32.77 34.21
C ILE A 30 -9.25 31.37 34.31
N GLU A 31 -9.33 30.78 35.48
CA GLU A 31 -8.91 29.42 35.75
C GLU A 31 -10.14 28.59 36.13
N ILE A 32 -10.36 27.47 35.46
CA ILE A 32 -11.41 26.51 35.72
C ILE A 32 -10.76 25.21 36.13
N THR A 33 -11.18 24.66 37.26
CA THR A 33 -10.72 23.38 37.77
C THR A 33 -11.88 22.42 37.90
N GLY A 34 -11.60 21.13 37.93
CA GLY A 34 -12.59 20.10 38.17
C GLY A 34 -12.01 18.71 38.21
N THR A 35 -12.84 17.74 38.56
CA THR A 35 -12.51 16.32 38.60
C THR A 35 -13.49 15.56 37.68
N ILE A 36 -12.98 14.62 36.92
CA ILE A 36 -13.75 13.79 36.01
C ILE A 36 -13.59 12.33 36.40
N ILE A 37 -14.73 11.68 36.66
CA ILE A 37 -14.77 10.28 37.09
C ILE A 37 -15.76 9.48 36.23
N ASP A 38 -15.61 8.17 36.20
CA ASP A 38 -16.60 7.25 35.66
C ASP A 38 -17.81 7.15 36.56
N GLN A 39 -19.03 7.34 36.02
CA GLN A 39 -20.25 7.24 36.81
C GLN A 39 -20.45 5.82 37.38
N ALA A 40 -20.05 4.79 36.64
CA ALA A 40 -20.33 3.39 36.95
C ALA A 40 -19.50 2.84 38.11
N ASP A 41 -18.18 3.14 38.13
CA ASP A 41 -17.24 2.59 39.14
C ASP A 41 -16.54 3.67 39.97
N LYS A 42 -16.87 4.95 39.75
CA LYS A 42 -16.30 6.12 40.40
C LYS A 42 -14.77 6.25 40.26
N SER A 43 -14.19 5.54 39.32
CA SER A 43 -12.76 5.65 39.02
C SER A 43 -12.44 6.97 38.35
N ALA A 44 -11.27 7.53 38.64
CA ALA A 44 -10.75 8.70 37.97
C ALA A 44 -10.53 8.44 36.47
N LEU A 45 -10.92 9.37 35.63
CA LEU A 45 -10.81 9.27 34.17
C LEU A 45 -9.67 10.18 33.67
N PRO A 46 -8.50 9.64 33.38
CA PRO A 46 -7.39 10.39 32.81
C PRO A 46 -7.57 10.61 31.29
N GLY A 47 -7.04 11.74 30.79
CA GLY A 47 -7.02 12.04 29.37
C GLY A 47 -8.36 12.43 28.76
N VAL A 48 -9.33 12.80 29.58
CA VAL A 48 -10.63 13.34 29.11
C VAL A 48 -10.41 14.74 28.55
N SER A 49 -10.86 14.99 27.34
CA SER A 49 -10.78 16.30 26.69
C SER A 49 -11.79 17.26 27.29
N VAL A 50 -11.35 18.45 27.66
CA VAL A 50 -12.16 19.57 28.19
C VAL A 50 -11.89 20.77 27.30
N VAL A 51 -12.86 21.17 26.46
CA VAL A 51 -12.68 22.21 25.42
C VAL A 51 -13.79 23.25 25.54
N ILE A 52 -13.44 24.53 25.38
CA ILE A 52 -14.44 25.60 25.29
C ILE A 52 -15.12 25.54 23.93
N LYS A 53 -16.42 25.39 23.89
CA LYS A 53 -17.26 25.23 22.69
C LYS A 53 -16.97 26.37 21.68
N GLY A 54 -16.71 25.99 20.41
CA GLY A 54 -16.43 26.94 19.34
C GLY A 54 -15.02 27.56 19.39
N THR A 55 -14.09 27.03 20.19
CA THR A 55 -12.71 27.47 20.26
C THR A 55 -11.73 26.30 20.14
N VAL A 56 -10.45 26.58 19.98
CA VAL A 56 -9.36 25.60 20.07
C VAL A 56 -8.76 25.53 21.47
N THR A 57 -9.33 26.25 22.44
CA THR A 57 -8.85 26.32 23.81
C THR A 57 -9.38 25.16 24.64
N GLY A 58 -8.51 24.33 25.19
CA GLY A 58 -8.88 23.18 25.99
C GLY A 58 -7.71 22.62 26.79
N THR A 59 -8.00 21.62 27.59
CA THR A 59 -7.07 20.84 28.41
C THR A 59 -7.53 19.38 28.45
N THR A 60 -6.76 18.51 29.13
CA THR A 60 -7.19 17.15 29.46
C THR A 60 -7.10 16.91 30.94
N SER A 61 -7.91 15.94 31.44
CA SER A 61 -7.78 15.47 32.83
C SER A 61 -6.47 14.71 33.02
N GLU A 62 -5.91 14.88 34.22
CA GLU A 62 -4.68 14.21 34.70
C GLU A 62 -4.99 12.75 35.15
N ALA A 63 -3.97 12.03 35.62
CA ALA A 63 -4.09 10.64 36.03
C ALA A 63 -5.08 10.39 37.18
N ASP A 64 -5.29 11.38 38.03
CA ASP A 64 -6.25 11.40 39.15
C ASP A 64 -7.64 11.93 38.73
N GLY A 65 -7.86 12.18 37.43
CA GLY A 65 -9.09 12.73 36.91
C GLY A 65 -9.22 14.25 37.06
N ASN A 66 -8.31 14.95 37.69
CA ASN A 66 -8.35 16.40 37.85
C ASN A 66 -7.98 17.09 36.54
N PHE A 67 -8.61 18.24 36.29
CA PHE A 67 -8.23 19.10 35.16
C PHE A 67 -8.12 20.55 35.56
N LYS A 68 -7.29 21.29 34.84
CA LYS A 68 -7.08 22.71 34.98
C LYS A 68 -7.04 23.37 33.62
N LEU A 69 -8.00 24.27 33.35
CA LEU A 69 -8.11 25.01 32.11
C LEU A 69 -7.91 26.49 32.36
N ARG A 70 -6.96 27.10 31.68
CA ARG A 70 -6.73 28.55 31.65
C ARG A 70 -7.22 29.15 30.35
N SER A 71 -8.07 30.17 30.41
CA SER A 71 -8.64 30.82 29.24
C SER A 71 -8.85 32.32 29.44
N LYS A 72 -9.00 33.06 28.34
CA LYS A 72 -9.46 34.44 28.28
C LYS A 72 -10.93 34.56 27.88
N ALA A 73 -11.66 33.44 27.85
CA ALA A 73 -13.08 33.43 27.50
C ALA A 73 -13.88 34.28 28.51
N LYS A 74 -14.90 34.98 28.05
CA LYS A 74 -15.83 35.73 28.90
C LYS A 74 -17.00 34.84 29.28
N TYR A 75 -17.44 34.93 30.54
CA TYR A 75 -18.64 34.23 30.98
C TYR A 75 -19.92 34.81 30.35
N PRO A 76 -20.97 34.01 30.15
CA PRO A 76 -20.99 32.55 30.24
C PRO A 76 -20.36 31.90 28.97
N PHE A 77 -19.84 30.68 29.14
CA PHE A 77 -19.38 29.86 28.03
C PHE A 77 -19.62 28.38 28.34
N THR A 78 -19.70 27.55 27.31
CA THR A 78 -19.94 26.12 27.45
C THR A 78 -18.60 25.34 27.33
N LEU A 79 -18.34 24.41 28.26
CA LEU A 79 -17.31 23.40 28.14
C LEU A 79 -17.89 22.15 27.49
N ILE A 80 -17.19 21.61 26.51
CA ILE A 80 -17.44 20.27 25.97
C ILE A 80 -16.46 19.33 26.65
N ILE A 81 -16.97 18.37 27.40
CA ILE A 81 -16.19 17.34 28.12
C ILE A 81 -16.44 16.02 27.38
N SER A 82 -15.40 15.46 26.81
CA SER A 82 -15.49 14.26 25.99
C SER A 82 -14.34 13.29 26.24
N SER A 83 -14.67 12.04 26.31
CA SER A 83 -13.71 10.94 26.36
C SER A 83 -14.23 9.77 25.55
N VAL A 84 -13.31 9.03 24.95
CA VAL A 84 -13.66 7.85 24.16
C VAL A 84 -14.30 6.81 25.08
N GLY A 85 -15.50 6.32 24.70
CA GLY A 85 -16.31 5.35 25.45
C GLY A 85 -17.18 5.96 26.53
N PHE A 86 -17.26 7.29 26.56
CA PHE A 86 -18.16 8.02 27.47
C PHE A 86 -19.03 9.00 26.70
N GLN A 87 -20.20 9.30 27.26
CA GLN A 87 -21.11 10.30 26.72
C GLN A 87 -20.45 11.68 26.80
N THR A 88 -20.36 12.38 25.65
CA THR A 88 -19.94 13.78 25.64
C THR A 88 -20.99 14.62 26.40
N GLN A 89 -20.51 15.43 27.31
CA GLN A 89 -21.34 16.31 28.12
C GLN A 89 -20.95 17.77 27.87
N GLU A 90 -21.97 18.63 27.92
CA GLU A 90 -21.78 20.08 27.83
C GLU A 90 -22.12 20.71 29.18
N PHE A 91 -21.20 21.54 29.68
CA PHE A 91 -21.38 22.25 30.97
C PHE A 91 -21.28 23.76 30.74
N GLU A 92 -22.28 24.49 31.13
CA GLU A 92 -22.23 25.93 31.10
C GLU A 92 -21.48 26.45 32.35
N VAL A 93 -20.46 27.29 32.09
CA VAL A 93 -19.68 27.96 33.13
C VAL A 93 -20.12 29.41 33.17
N SER A 94 -20.85 29.78 34.20
CA SER A 94 -21.55 31.08 34.33
C SER A 94 -20.75 32.11 35.14
N GLY A 95 -19.67 31.73 35.86
CA GLY A 95 -18.90 32.62 36.70
C GLY A 95 -17.59 32.07 37.22
N PRO A 96 -16.74 32.88 37.87
CA PRO A 96 -15.43 32.49 38.41
C PRO A 96 -15.56 31.54 39.59
N GLY A 97 -14.56 30.66 39.78
CA GLY A 97 -14.45 29.73 40.92
C GLY A 97 -15.26 28.44 40.78
N SER A 98 -15.72 28.09 39.54
CA SER A 98 -16.39 26.85 39.29
C SER A 98 -15.41 25.67 39.41
N ASN A 99 -15.53 24.87 40.45
CA ASN A 99 -14.90 23.53 40.53
C ASN A 99 -15.92 22.51 40.03
N LEU A 100 -15.69 21.92 38.87
CA LEU A 100 -16.63 21.03 38.19
C LEU A 100 -16.38 19.58 38.57
N ASN A 101 -17.34 18.92 39.20
CA ASN A 101 -17.32 17.47 39.36
C ASN A 101 -18.18 16.84 38.25
N VAL A 102 -17.48 16.16 37.35
CA VAL A 102 -18.08 15.58 36.16
C VAL A 102 -18.08 14.07 36.25
N GLU A 103 -19.27 13.49 36.24
CA GLU A 103 -19.45 12.04 36.14
C GLU A 103 -19.76 11.69 34.69
N LEU A 104 -18.83 11.08 34.00
CA LEU A 104 -19.06 10.62 32.63
C LEU A 104 -19.77 9.26 32.63
N VAL A 105 -20.85 9.21 31.88
CA VAL A 105 -21.63 7.98 31.68
C VAL A 105 -20.93 7.13 30.66
N THR A 106 -20.61 5.89 31.01
CA THR A 106 -20.10 4.91 30.04
C THR A 106 -21.11 4.71 28.95
N GLN A 107 -20.75 4.94 27.72
CA GLN A 107 -21.62 4.78 26.57
C GLN A 107 -20.97 3.84 25.55
N THR A 108 -21.79 3.05 24.87
CA THR A 108 -21.35 2.27 23.72
C THR A 108 -20.77 3.22 22.67
N GLN A 109 -19.56 2.98 22.29
CA GLN A 109 -18.63 3.85 21.57
C GLN A 109 -19.20 4.57 20.33
N LEU A 110 -20.13 3.99 19.62
CA LEU A 110 -20.52 4.41 18.27
C LEU A 110 -21.58 5.52 18.19
N ALA A 111 -22.38 5.74 19.23
CA ALA A 111 -23.52 6.67 19.13
C ALA A 111 -23.11 8.16 19.05
N GLN A 112 -21.92 8.52 19.52
CA GLN A 112 -21.42 9.90 19.53
C GLN A 112 -20.02 10.11 18.98
N GLU A 113 -19.45 9.11 18.29
CA GLU A 113 -18.15 9.29 17.66
C GLU A 113 -18.21 10.35 16.55
N ILE A 114 -17.27 11.28 16.64
CA ILE A 114 -17.09 12.33 15.64
C ILE A 114 -16.02 11.84 14.64
N VAL A 115 -16.31 12.03 13.35
CA VAL A 115 -15.44 11.75 12.23
C VAL A 115 -15.28 13.00 11.36
N VAL A 116 -14.16 13.12 10.68
CA VAL A 116 -13.85 14.26 9.80
C VAL A 116 -13.69 13.80 8.36
N THR A 117 -13.21 12.60 8.14
CA THR A 117 -12.81 12.09 6.82
C THR A 117 -13.98 11.96 5.85
N ALA A 118 -15.18 11.71 6.33
CA ALA A 118 -16.36 11.46 5.50
C ALA A 118 -16.84 12.69 4.70
N SER A 119 -16.72 13.89 5.30
CA SER A 119 -17.26 15.15 4.74
C SER A 119 -16.29 16.35 4.86
N ARG A 120 -15.05 16.13 5.31
CA ARG A 120 -14.04 17.16 5.63
C ARG A 120 -14.48 18.16 6.74
N VAL A 121 -15.60 17.91 7.39
CA VAL A 121 -16.08 18.62 8.57
C VAL A 121 -16.39 17.63 9.70
N GLU A 122 -16.35 18.10 10.94
CA GLU A 122 -16.68 17.25 12.09
C GLU A 122 -18.17 16.87 12.07
N GLU A 123 -18.46 15.57 12.08
CA GLU A 123 -19.84 15.05 12.10
C GLU A 123 -19.94 13.73 12.86
N SER A 124 -21.15 13.41 13.32
CA SER A 124 -21.42 12.11 13.96
C SER A 124 -21.28 10.97 12.95
N ILE A 125 -20.58 9.91 13.35
CA ILE A 125 -20.39 8.70 12.54
C ILE A 125 -21.73 8.04 12.15
N LEU A 126 -22.79 8.19 12.97
CA LEU A 126 -24.12 7.68 12.66
C LEU A 126 -24.79 8.43 11.51
N LYS A 127 -24.52 9.73 11.36
CA LYS A 127 -25.10 10.60 10.33
C LYS A 127 -24.15 10.88 9.17
N SER A 128 -23.08 10.10 9.05
CA SER A 128 -22.12 10.23 7.96
C SER A 128 -22.78 9.92 6.61
N PRO A 129 -22.52 10.74 5.56
CA PRO A 129 -23.06 10.52 4.22
C PRO A 129 -22.42 9.34 3.47
N VAL A 130 -21.37 8.75 4.01
CA VAL A 130 -20.67 7.58 3.45
C VAL A 130 -20.37 6.55 4.51
N ALA A 131 -20.08 5.31 4.09
CA ALA A 131 -19.54 4.30 5.00
C ALA A 131 -18.23 4.81 5.60
N ILE A 132 -18.12 4.75 6.91
CA ILE A 132 -16.91 5.09 7.64
C ILE A 132 -16.79 4.23 8.89
N ALA A 133 -15.58 3.75 9.14
CA ALA A 133 -15.21 3.08 10.38
C ALA A 133 -14.12 3.89 11.08
N LYS A 134 -14.09 3.84 12.41
CA LYS A 134 -13.08 4.50 13.22
C LYS A 134 -12.49 3.52 14.21
N LEU A 135 -11.17 3.44 14.24
CA LEU A 135 -10.43 2.84 15.34
C LEU A 135 -9.90 3.95 16.23
N ASP A 136 -10.38 4.00 17.44
CA ASP A 136 -9.84 4.91 18.42
C ASP A 136 -8.62 4.31 19.16
N ILE A 137 -8.00 5.12 20.02
CA ILE A 137 -6.84 4.72 20.79
C ILE A 137 -7.12 3.50 21.70
N ARG A 138 -8.36 3.31 22.17
CA ARG A 138 -8.74 2.17 23.02
C ARG A 138 -8.84 0.90 22.21
N ALA A 139 -9.52 0.93 21.06
CA ALA A 139 -9.60 -0.21 20.15
C ALA A 139 -8.21 -0.67 19.71
N ILE A 140 -7.29 0.27 19.46
CA ILE A 140 -5.90 -0.04 19.13
C ILE A 140 -5.19 -0.72 20.31
N ARG A 141 -5.32 -0.20 21.51
CA ARG A 141 -4.69 -0.77 22.73
C ARG A 141 -5.26 -2.13 23.11
N ASP A 142 -6.54 -2.36 22.90
CA ASP A 142 -7.25 -3.61 23.23
C ASP A 142 -7.10 -4.68 22.15
N SER A 143 -6.54 -4.33 20.99
CA SER A 143 -6.27 -5.30 19.94
C SER A 143 -5.13 -6.25 20.32
N PRO A 144 -5.27 -7.57 20.11
CA PRO A 144 -4.19 -8.53 20.27
C PRO A 144 -3.16 -8.48 19.15
N SER A 145 -3.41 -7.67 18.12
CA SER A 145 -2.52 -7.53 16.97
C SER A 145 -1.16 -6.97 17.37
N PRO A 146 -0.04 -7.42 16.74
CA PRO A 146 1.31 -6.99 17.09
C PRO A 146 1.58 -5.51 16.85
N SER A 147 0.82 -4.87 15.94
CA SER A 147 0.87 -3.44 15.68
C SER A 147 -0.53 -2.89 15.43
N PHE A 148 -0.69 -1.57 15.54
CA PHE A 148 -1.97 -0.93 15.22
C PHE A 148 -2.36 -1.08 13.74
N TYR A 149 -1.38 -1.24 12.82
CA TYR A 149 -1.66 -1.51 11.42
C TYR A 149 -2.26 -2.89 11.21
N ASP A 150 -1.81 -3.91 11.94
CA ASP A 150 -2.42 -5.24 11.94
C ASP A 150 -3.85 -5.20 12.47
N ALA A 151 -4.13 -4.31 13.44
CA ALA A 151 -5.48 -4.12 13.96
C ALA A 151 -6.49 -3.60 12.91
N LEU A 152 -6.03 -2.96 11.83
CA LEU A 152 -6.91 -2.51 10.73
C LEU A 152 -7.60 -3.69 10.02
N GLU A 153 -7.01 -4.88 10.05
CA GLU A 153 -7.62 -6.09 9.47
C GLU A 153 -8.91 -6.51 10.21
N ASN A 154 -9.11 -6.06 11.45
CA ASN A 154 -10.32 -6.32 12.21
C ASN A 154 -11.47 -5.38 11.85
N VAL A 155 -11.22 -4.34 11.05
CA VAL A 155 -12.23 -3.37 10.62
C VAL A 155 -13.11 -3.95 9.52
N LYS A 156 -14.42 -3.72 9.61
CA LYS A 156 -15.41 -4.17 8.63
C LYS A 156 -15.01 -3.81 7.19
N GLY A 157 -14.90 -4.82 6.31
CA GLY A 157 -14.59 -4.66 4.89
C GLY A 157 -13.14 -4.32 4.55
N VAL A 158 -12.24 -4.31 5.53
CA VAL A 158 -10.81 -4.11 5.30
C VAL A 158 -10.12 -5.45 5.07
N GLN A 159 -9.26 -5.48 4.07
CA GLN A 159 -8.33 -6.56 3.78
C GLN A 159 -6.92 -6.04 3.96
N MET A 160 -6.04 -6.86 4.50
CA MET A 160 -4.64 -6.51 4.71
C MET A 160 -3.74 -7.37 3.84
N THR A 161 -2.74 -6.76 3.23
CA THR A 161 -1.65 -7.46 2.55
C THR A 161 -0.36 -7.18 3.31
N THR A 162 0.23 -8.21 3.92
CA THR A 162 1.51 -8.15 4.63
C THR A 162 2.62 -8.63 3.71
N SER A 163 3.47 -7.73 3.26
CA SER A 163 4.65 -8.05 2.45
C SER A 163 5.92 -8.18 3.29
N SER A 164 5.97 -7.48 4.44
CA SER A 164 7.09 -7.45 5.38
C SER A 164 6.56 -7.08 6.77
N LEU A 165 7.34 -7.29 7.82
CA LEU A 165 7.05 -6.76 9.16
C LEU A 165 6.89 -5.24 9.15
N THR A 166 7.64 -4.56 8.28
CA THR A 166 7.63 -3.10 8.11
C THR A 166 6.68 -2.61 7.01
N PHE A 167 6.13 -3.51 6.20
CA PHE A 167 5.38 -3.11 5.02
C PHE A 167 4.04 -3.86 4.90
N LYS A 168 2.96 -3.16 5.24
CA LYS A 168 1.58 -3.66 5.26
C LYS A 168 0.65 -2.66 4.58
N ILE A 169 -0.28 -3.16 3.79
CA ILE A 169 -1.16 -2.34 2.97
C ILE A 169 -2.62 -2.73 3.18
N PRO A 170 -3.46 -1.82 3.68
CA PRO A 170 -4.91 -2.02 3.72
C PRO A 170 -5.54 -1.81 2.34
N ASN A 171 -6.64 -2.49 2.11
CA ASN A 171 -7.49 -2.34 0.94
C ASN A 171 -8.96 -2.55 1.31
N THR A 172 -9.88 -2.06 0.46
CA THR A 172 -11.33 -2.32 0.60
C THR A 172 -11.95 -2.57 -0.77
N ARG A 173 -13.04 -3.37 -0.80
CA ARG A 173 -13.93 -3.56 -1.95
C ARG A 173 -13.28 -4.12 -3.21
N GLY A 174 -12.27 -4.99 -3.06
CA GLY A 174 -11.66 -5.69 -4.20
C GLY A 174 -10.43 -5.02 -4.80
N PHE A 175 -9.86 -5.65 -5.83
CA PHE A 175 -8.63 -5.23 -6.50
C PHE A 175 -7.44 -5.09 -5.54
N ASN A 176 -7.28 -6.12 -4.71
CA ASN A 176 -6.22 -6.16 -3.71
C ASN A 176 -4.88 -6.48 -4.38
N ILE A 177 -3.99 -5.51 -4.43
CA ILE A 177 -2.63 -5.66 -4.93
C ILE A 177 -1.63 -5.07 -3.94
N PRO A 178 -0.43 -5.64 -3.78
CA PRO A 178 0.54 -5.16 -2.79
C PRO A 178 1.05 -3.72 -3.02
N SER A 179 0.87 -3.16 -4.21
CA SER A 179 1.23 -1.76 -4.54
C SER A 179 0.04 -0.81 -4.59
N ASN A 180 -1.04 -1.11 -3.97
CA ASN A 180 -2.38 -0.53 -4.03
C ASN A 180 -2.48 0.97 -4.41
N TYR A 181 -2.54 1.26 -5.70
CA TYR A 181 -2.70 2.63 -6.24
C TYR A 181 -4.12 3.20 -6.06
N ARG A 182 -5.08 2.38 -5.64
CA ARG A 182 -6.51 2.72 -5.55
C ARG A 182 -6.96 3.03 -4.14
N PHE A 183 -6.10 2.79 -3.15
CA PHE A 183 -6.36 3.07 -1.75
C PHE A 183 -5.41 4.14 -1.22
N MET A 184 -5.95 5.25 -0.71
CA MET A 184 -5.17 6.37 -0.20
C MET A 184 -4.90 6.20 1.30
N GLN A 185 -3.68 6.49 1.73
CA GLN A 185 -3.31 6.56 3.15
C GLN A 185 -2.84 7.96 3.49
N LEU A 186 -3.50 8.58 4.46
CA LEU A 186 -3.16 9.92 4.95
C LEU A 186 -2.67 9.83 6.40
N VAL A 187 -1.74 10.70 6.78
CA VAL A 187 -1.36 10.98 8.17
C VAL A 187 -1.46 12.48 8.39
N ASP A 188 -2.40 12.92 9.21
CA ASP A 188 -2.71 14.34 9.42
C ASP A 188 -2.88 15.10 8.09
N GLY A 189 -3.50 14.44 7.08
CA GLY A 189 -3.74 14.97 5.75
C GLY A 189 -2.54 14.93 4.78
N ILE A 190 -1.36 14.47 5.19
CA ILE A 190 -0.24 14.21 4.27
C ILE A 190 -0.48 12.88 3.56
N ASP A 191 -0.39 12.89 2.24
CA ASP A 191 -0.38 11.67 1.43
C ASP A 191 0.92 10.88 1.68
N MET A 192 0.77 9.64 2.17
CA MET A 192 1.88 8.77 2.55
C MET A 192 2.36 7.88 1.40
N GLN A 193 1.95 8.15 0.18
CA GLN A 193 2.43 7.43 -0.99
C GLN A 193 3.85 7.89 -1.35
N ALA A 194 4.78 6.94 -1.41
CA ALA A 194 6.06 7.13 -2.04
C ALA A 194 5.82 7.23 -3.56
N ALA A 195 6.01 8.42 -4.11
CA ALA A 195 5.44 8.79 -5.40
C ALA A 195 6.03 7.97 -6.57
N THR A 196 7.35 7.79 -6.60
CA THR A 196 8.05 7.03 -7.66
C THR A 196 8.10 5.53 -7.38
N LEU A 197 8.23 5.10 -6.13
CA LEU A 197 8.04 3.71 -5.74
C LEU A 197 6.59 3.25 -6.00
N GLY A 198 5.63 4.17 -5.97
CA GLY A 198 4.24 3.89 -6.26
C GLY A 198 3.57 3.02 -5.20
N VAL A 199 3.94 3.19 -3.93
CA VAL A 199 3.42 2.40 -2.80
C VAL A 199 3.08 3.30 -1.62
N PRO A 200 2.00 3.02 -0.88
CA PRO A 200 1.70 3.72 0.35
C PRO A 200 2.59 3.20 1.49
N LEU A 201 3.34 4.10 2.13
CA LEU A 201 4.28 3.79 3.20
C LEU A 201 3.76 4.16 4.61
N GLY A 202 2.45 4.27 4.80
CA GLY A 202 1.86 4.74 6.05
C GLY A 202 2.28 3.95 7.29
N ASN A 203 2.47 2.64 7.17
CA ASN A 203 3.01 1.81 8.26
C ASN A 203 4.48 2.14 8.57
N ALA A 204 5.30 2.32 7.55
CA ALA A 204 6.75 2.46 7.70
C ALA A 204 7.20 3.86 8.12
N ILE A 205 6.51 4.90 7.67
CA ILE A 205 6.90 6.31 7.89
C ILE A 205 5.85 7.12 8.66
N GLY A 206 4.74 6.50 9.03
CA GLY A 206 3.69 7.11 9.85
C GLY A 206 4.09 7.28 11.32
N PRO A 207 3.15 7.74 12.16
CA PRO A 207 3.41 7.93 13.59
C PRO A 207 3.67 6.60 14.30
N THR A 208 4.31 6.69 15.46
CA THR A 208 4.38 5.56 16.39
C THR A 208 3.01 5.32 17.05
N GLU A 209 2.79 4.11 17.61
CA GLU A 209 1.57 3.78 18.35
C GLU A 209 1.26 4.77 19.47
N LEU A 210 2.28 5.35 20.09
CA LEU A 210 2.15 6.32 21.17
C LEU A 210 1.49 7.65 20.73
N ASP A 211 1.65 8.05 19.46
CA ASP A 211 1.16 9.34 18.97
C ASP A 211 -0.14 9.26 18.15
N ILE A 212 -0.76 8.07 18.03
CA ILE A 212 -2.03 7.92 17.32
C ILE A 212 -3.20 8.28 18.22
N ALA A 213 -4.07 9.17 17.73
CA ALA A 213 -5.34 9.50 18.36
C ALA A 213 -6.47 8.60 17.83
N SER A 214 -6.55 8.44 16.50
CA SER A 214 -7.52 7.56 15.85
C SER A 214 -7.11 7.25 14.39
N VAL A 215 -7.72 6.22 13.83
CA VAL A 215 -7.67 5.90 12.40
C VAL A 215 -9.09 5.89 11.85
N GLU A 216 -9.36 6.72 10.87
CA GLU A 216 -10.64 6.75 10.15
C GLU A 216 -10.48 6.05 8.80
N ILE A 217 -11.37 5.10 8.48
CA ILE A 217 -11.33 4.34 7.23
C ILE A 217 -12.65 4.56 6.50
N THR A 218 -12.55 5.08 5.28
CA THR A 218 -13.68 5.23 4.36
C THR A 218 -13.53 4.21 3.23
N PRO A 219 -14.32 3.13 3.20
CA PRO A 219 -14.27 2.16 2.12
C PRO A 219 -14.92 2.71 0.85
N GLY A 220 -14.40 2.28 -0.32
CA GLY A 220 -14.93 2.69 -1.62
C GLY A 220 -14.47 4.07 -2.08
N ALA A 221 -15.18 4.66 -3.05
CA ALA A 221 -14.74 5.89 -3.68
C ALA A 221 -14.80 7.09 -2.73
N ALA A 222 -13.68 7.79 -2.55
CA ALA A 222 -13.56 9.04 -1.80
C ALA A 222 -13.01 10.21 -2.63
N SER A 223 -12.87 10.00 -3.95
CA SER A 223 -12.25 10.97 -4.88
C SER A 223 -12.98 12.32 -4.93
N ALA A 224 -14.30 12.34 -4.76
CA ALA A 224 -15.09 13.57 -4.79
C ALA A 224 -14.68 14.63 -3.75
N LEU A 225 -14.00 14.25 -2.68
CA LEU A 225 -13.49 15.19 -1.67
C LEU A 225 -11.97 15.27 -1.64
N TYR A 226 -11.30 14.13 -1.77
CA TYR A 226 -9.85 14.03 -1.59
C TYR A 226 -9.07 14.00 -2.91
N GLY A 227 -9.79 13.93 -4.05
CA GLY A 227 -9.19 13.85 -5.38
C GLY A 227 -8.68 12.45 -5.70
N LEU A 228 -7.54 12.41 -6.31
CA LEU A 228 -6.98 11.24 -6.98
C LEU A 228 -6.64 10.07 -6.07
N ASN A 229 -6.68 8.89 -6.68
CA ASN A 229 -6.27 7.58 -6.12
C ASN A 229 -7.19 6.99 -5.04
N ALA A 230 -8.18 7.72 -4.52
CA ALA A 230 -9.12 7.22 -3.52
C ALA A 230 -10.37 6.59 -4.17
N ILE A 231 -10.19 5.61 -5.06
CA ILE A 231 -11.34 4.94 -5.73
C ILE A 231 -11.77 3.64 -5.05
N ASN A 232 -10.87 3.00 -4.29
CA ASN A 232 -11.19 1.79 -3.51
C ASN A 232 -11.25 2.05 -2.01
N GLY A 233 -10.93 3.25 -1.57
CA GLY A 233 -10.99 3.63 -0.16
C GLY A 233 -9.86 4.52 0.27
N MET A 234 -9.93 4.91 1.52
CA MET A 234 -8.87 5.68 2.16
C MET A 234 -8.83 5.41 3.67
N SER A 235 -7.63 5.57 4.24
CA SER A 235 -7.42 5.67 5.68
C SER A 235 -6.80 7.02 6.03
N ASN A 236 -7.24 7.63 7.11
CA ASN A 236 -6.68 8.86 7.65
C ASN A 236 -6.28 8.63 9.10
N LEU A 237 -4.99 8.64 9.37
CA LEU A 237 -4.42 8.55 10.71
C LEU A 237 -4.32 9.95 11.29
N LEU A 238 -4.94 10.15 12.43
CA LEU A 238 -4.89 11.40 13.18
C LEU A 238 -3.95 11.25 14.37
N THR A 239 -3.03 12.20 14.53
CA THR A 239 -2.06 12.18 15.62
C THR A 239 -2.55 12.97 16.83
N LYS A 240 -2.00 12.66 18.00
CA LYS A 240 -2.32 13.33 19.25
C LYS A 240 -1.88 14.79 19.25
N SER A 241 -2.76 15.71 19.62
CA SER A 241 -2.43 17.12 19.83
C SER A 241 -1.54 17.30 21.07
N PRO A 242 -0.44 18.07 20.99
CA PRO A 242 0.40 18.33 22.17
C PRO A 242 -0.27 19.23 23.21
N PHE A 243 -1.36 19.92 22.86
CA PHE A 243 -2.13 20.69 23.84
C PHE A 243 -2.94 19.81 24.77
N PHE A 244 -3.44 18.66 24.26
CA PHE A 244 -4.33 17.77 24.99
C PHE A 244 -3.59 16.56 25.58
N TYR A 245 -2.58 16.04 24.91
CA TYR A 245 -1.85 14.84 25.33
C TYR A 245 -0.40 15.23 25.67
N GLN A 246 -0.20 15.70 26.88
CA GLN A 246 1.11 16.13 27.40
C GLN A 246 1.84 15.00 28.14
N GLY A 247 3.10 15.24 28.48
CA GLY A 247 3.95 14.35 29.26
C GLY A 247 4.82 13.42 28.41
N LEU A 248 5.54 12.55 29.10
CA LEU A 248 6.42 11.53 28.53
C LEU A 248 5.69 10.20 28.47
N SER A 249 5.69 9.57 27.30
CA SER A 249 5.22 8.20 27.11
C SER A 249 6.35 7.35 26.52
N ILE A 250 6.48 6.11 27.00
CA ILE A 250 7.52 5.15 26.57
C ILE A 250 6.83 3.82 26.28
N TYR A 251 7.21 3.21 25.19
CA TYR A 251 6.74 1.89 24.76
C TYR A 251 7.95 1.01 24.43
N GLN A 252 7.96 -0.21 24.97
CA GLN A 252 8.93 -1.24 24.66
C GLN A 252 8.20 -2.54 24.40
N LYS A 253 8.39 -3.11 23.19
CA LYS A 253 7.92 -4.44 22.83
C LYS A 253 9.09 -5.34 22.52
N THR A 254 9.04 -6.55 23.05
CA THR A 254 9.93 -7.65 22.66
C THR A 254 9.06 -8.82 22.24
N GLY A 255 9.31 -9.34 21.07
CA GLY A 255 8.56 -10.46 20.51
C GLY A 255 9.48 -11.52 19.92
N VAL A 256 8.91 -12.67 19.59
CA VAL A 256 9.57 -13.76 18.91
C VAL A 256 8.69 -14.23 17.75
N ASN A 257 9.29 -14.38 16.57
CA ASN A 257 8.68 -15.00 15.39
C ASN A 257 9.50 -16.20 14.90
N HIS A 258 9.08 -16.86 13.84
CA HIS A 258 9.71 -18.08 13.29
C HIS A 258 9.77 -19.25 14.28
N VAL A 259 8.81 -19.34 15.19
CA VAL A 259 8.73 -20.43 16.17
C VAL A 259 8.24 -21.71 15.47
N GLY A 260 9.18 -22.43 14.82
CA GLY A 260 8.90 -23.67 14.09
C GLY A 260 8.17 -23.48 12.74
N GLY A 261 8.63 -24.15 11.72
CA GLY A 261 7.90 -24.33 10.47
C GLY A 261 7.97 -23.23 9.40
N THR A 262 8.69 -22.15 9.61
CA THR A 262 8.84 -21.07 8.60
C THR A 262 10.14 -21.13 7.80
N GLY A 263 10.94 -22.19 7.96
CA GLY A 263 12.22 -22.33 7.27
C GLY A 263 13.34 -21.39 7.77
N ARG A 264 13.13 -20.75 8.93
CA ARG A 264 14.10 -19.93 9.67
C ARG A 264 14.07 -20.28 11.16
N ASP A 265 15.16 -19.98 11.85
CA ASP A 265 15.24 -20.13 13.30
C ASP A 265 14.45 -19.05 14.01
N ALA A 266 13.97 -19.36 15.22
CA ALA A 266 13.27 -18.41 16.06
C ALA A 266 14.08 -17.12 16.24
N SER A 267 13.44 -15.98 15.99
CA SER A 267 14.12 -14.67 15.92
C SER A 267 13.42 -13.66 16.81
N ILE A 268 14.22 -12.81 17.45
CA ILE A 268 13.73 -11.76 18.32
C ILE A 268 13.36 -10.52 17.49
N LEU A 269 12.18 -9.97 17.77
CA LEU A 269 11.72 -8.69 17.29
C LEU A 269 11.70 -7.71 18.46
N THR A 270 12.24 -6.50 18.28
CA THR A 270 12.18 -5.43 19.27
C THR A 270 11.59 -4.17 18.64
N GLU A 271 10.77 -3.46 19.41
CA GLU A 271 10.25 -2.15 19.06
C GLU A 271 10.25 -1.23 20.28
N THR A 272 10.91 -0.09 20.14
CA THR A 272 10.97 0.96 21.15
C THR A 272 10.36 2.23 20.59
N ALA A 273 9.48 2.88 21.36
CA ALA A 273 8.97 4.20 21.01
C ALA A 273 8.97 5.12 22.22
N VAL A 274 9.21 6.40 21.95
CA VAL A 274 9.21 7.46 22.97
C VAL A 274 8.44 8.65 22.40
N ARG A 275 7.53 9.19 23.20
CA ARG A 275 6.78 10.41 22.88
C ARG A 275 6.89 11.38 24.04
N TYR A 276 7.25 12.64 23.75
CA TYR A 276 7.20 13.73 24.71
C TYR A 276 6.46 14.92 24.15
N ALA A 277 5.52 15.48 24.91
CA ALA A 277 4.79 16.66 24.52
C ALA A 277 4.56 17.59 25.70
N LYS A 278 4.61 18.90 25.45
CA LYS A 278 4.42 19.94 26.46
C LYS A 278 3.71 21.13 25.84
N ALA A 279 2.77 21.69 26.59
CA ALA A 279 2.12 22.96 26.28
C ALA A 279 2.46 24.03 27.31
N PHE A 280 2.61 25.27 26.87
CA PHE A 280 2.91 26.43 27.68
C PHE A 280 1.79 27.45 27.56
N ASN A 281 1.17 27.79 28.69
CA ASN A 281 0.09 28.78 28.79
C ASN A 281 -1.03 28.59 27.76
N ASN A 282 -1.27 27.37 27.35
CA ASN A 282 -2.24 27.00 26.30
C ASN A 282 -2.06 27.77 24.96
N LYS A 283 -0.88 28.35 24.74
CA LYS A 283 -0.57 29.18 23.57
C LYS A 283 0.48 28.57 22.66
N PHE A 284 1.54 28.01 23.21
CA PHE A 284 2.58 27.30 22.50
C PHE A 284 2.65 25.86 22.96
N ALA A 285 2.82 24.94 22.03
CA ALA A 285 3.05 23.52 22.38
C ALA A 285 4.00 22.87 21.38
N PHE A 286 4.67 21.83 21.84
CA PHE A 286 5.50 21.00 20.98
C PHE A 286 5.31 19.53 21.29
N LYS A 287 5.62 18.68 20.32
CA LYS A 287 5.76 17.23 20.51
C LYS A 287 6.97 16.71 19.76
N LEU A 288 7.57 15.66 20.36
CA LEU A 288 8.67 14.90 19.79
C LEU A 288 8.32 13.42 19.89
N ASN A 289 8.51 12.67 18.80
CA ASN A 289 8.29 11.24 18.76
C ASN A 289 9.51 10.56 18.15
N PHE A 290 9.88 9.45 18.71
CA PHE A 290 10.93 8.57 18.21
C PHE A 290 10.41 7.14 18.23
N GLY A 291 10.72 6.35 17.20
CA GLY A 291 10.43 4.93 17.16
C GLY A 291 11.51 4.17 16.41
N TYR A 292 11.88 3.02 16.93
CA TYR A 292 12.82 2.11 16.30
C TYR A 292 12.33 0.67 16.44
N MET A 293 12.24 -0.05 15.32
CA MET A 293 11.92 -1.47 15.29
C MET A 293 13.02 -2.22 14.54
N ARG A 294 13.36 -3.40 15.05
CA ARG A 294 14.26 -4.37 14.41
C ARG A 294 13.68 -5.76 14.52
N GLY A 295 13.80 -6.53 13.46
CA GLY A 295 13.35 -7.92 13.41
C GLY A 295 13.91 -8.69 12.24
N THR A 296 13.48 -9.97 12.14
CA THR A 296 13.72 -10.84 11.00
C THR A 296 12.43 -11.04 10.24
N ASP A 297 12.45 -10.73 8.95
CA ASP A 297 11.26 -10.77 8.09
C ASP A 297 10.81 -12.20 7.80
N TRP A 298 9.53 -12.33 7.46
CA TRP A 298 8.93 -13.59 7.05
C TRP A 298 9.51 -14.03 5.70
N PRO A 299 9.94 -15.31 5.55
CA PRO A 299 10.47 -15.76 4.27
C PRO A 299 9.36 -15.94 3.26
N ALA A 300 9.57 -15.49 2.03
CA ALA A 300 8.80 -15.92 0.89
C ALA A 300 9.48 -17.19 0.33
N ASP A 301 8.96 -18.35 0.68
CA ASP A 301 9.54 -19.67 0.37
C ASP A 301 8.43 -20.69 0.07
N THR A 302 7.41 -20.26 -0.66
CA THR A 302 6.33 -21.14 -1.10
C THR A 302 6.82 -22.08 -2.17
N ARG A 303 6.69 -23.41 -1.93
CA ARG A 303 7.12 -24.46 -2.85
C ARG A 303 6.05 -24.87 -3.87
N LEU A 304 5.08 -24.00 -4.11
CA LEU A 304 4.05 -24.20 -5.13
C LEU A 304 4.59 -23.88 -6.53
N ASP A 305 4.14 -24.69 -7.50
CA ASP A 305 4.41 -24.46 -8.92
C ASP A 305 3.41 -23.47 -9.48
N GLN A 306 3.85 -22.51 -10.29
CA GLN A 306 2.96 -21.59 -11.00
C GLN A 306 2.09 -22.32 -12.04
N ASN A 307 2.52 -23.50 -12.45
CA ASN A 307 1.81 -24.35 -13.39
C ASN A 307 1.41 -25.69 -12.76
N PRO A 308 0.38 -25.70 -11.90
CA PRO A 308 0.01 -26.87 -11.10
C PRO A 308 -0.38 -28.08 -11.94
N ASN A 309 -0.77 -27.87 -13.20
CA ASN A 309 -1.13 -28.97 -14.10
C ASN A 309 0.03 -29.46 -14.96
N ASN A 310 1.15 -28.73 -15.02
CA ASN A 310 2.41 -29.04 -15.74
C ASN A 310 2.28 -29.59 -17.18
N LEU A 311 1.06 -29.96 -17.58
CA LEU A 311 0.72 -30.66 -18.81
C LEU A 311 0.77 -29.77 -20.04
N LYS A 312 0.58 -28.45 -19.88
CA LYS A 312 0.51 -27.51 -21.00
C LYS A 312 1.83 -26.83 -21.35
N SER A 313 2.71 -26.62 -20.39
CA SER A 313 3.97 -25.89 -20.57
C SER A 313 5.21 -26.73 -20.29
N ALA A 314 5.07 -27.86 -19.58
CA ALA A 314 6.17 -28.71 -19.21
C ALA A 314 6.39 -29.84 -20.21
N ASN A 315 6.13 -31.09 -19.80
CA ASN A 315 6.44 -32.29 -20.56
C ASN A 315 5.27 -33.29 -20.53
N PRO A 316 4.13 -32.97 -21.15
CA PRO A 316 2.89 -33.75 -21.04
C PRO A 316 3.01 -35.21 -21.51
N ASN A 317 3.97 -35.48 -22.38
CA ASN A 317 4.22 -36.84 -22.90
C ASN A 317 5.19 -37.68 -22.04
N TYR A 318 5.70 -37.11 -20.95
CA TYR A 318 6.71 -37.74 -20.11
C TYR A 318 6.30 -37.72 -18.63
N PRO A 319 5.46 -38.65 -18.19
CA PRO A 319 4.97 -38.71 -16.80
C PRO A 319 6.09 -38.88 -15.76
N ALA A 320 7.21 -39.45 -16.12
CA ALA A 320 8.37 -39.57 -15.24
C ALA A 320 8.93 -38.21 -14.79
N LEU A 321 8.66 -37.13 -15.52
CA LEU A 321 9.08 -35.76 -15.20
C LEU A 321 8.05 -34.96 -14.42
N ASN A 322 7.08 -35.60 -13.80
CA ASN A 322 6.06 -34.94 -12.98
C ASN A 322 6.41 -34.99 -11.47
N GLY A 323 5.72 -34.19 -10.67
CA GLY A 323 5.91 -34.14 -9.21
C GLY A 323 7.32 -33.69 -8.83
N ALA A 324 8.01 -34.45 -8.00
CA ALA A 324 9.37 -34.15 -7.53
C ALA A 324 10.43 -34.17 -8.64
N ASN A 325 10.16 -34.87 -9.73
CA ASN A 325 11.05 -34.98 -10.89
C ASN A 325 10.71 -33.94 -11.99
N ASN A 326 9.83 -32.99 -11.74
CA ASN A 326 9.42 -32.01 -12.71
C ASN A 326 10.60 -31.12 -13.14
N ALA A 327 11.15 -31.42 -14.32
CA ALA A 327 12.26 -30.66 -14.88
C ALA A 327 11.88 -29.22 -15.26
N ALA A 328 10.59 -28.94 -15.40
CA ALA A 328 10.03 -27.63 -15.77
C ALA A 328 9.38 -26.90 -14.56
N PHE A 329 9.73 -27.29 -13.34
CA PHE A 329 9.17 -26.67 -12.13
C PHE A 329 9.47 -25.17 -12.06
N ASP A 330 8.41 -24.36 -11.92
CA ASP A 330 8.46 -22.91 -11.81
C ASP A 330 7.86 -22.47 -10.45
N GLY A 331 8.73 -22.29 -9.47
CA GLY A 331 8.32 -21.97 -8.10
C GLY A 331 7.86 -20.51 -7.94
N TRP A 332 6.82 -20.30 -7.12
CA TRP A 332 6.28 -18.95 -6.87
C TRP A 332 7.31 -17.94 -6.35
N ASN A 333 8.29 -18.38 -5.60
CA ASN A 333 9.34 -17.54 -5.01
C ASN A 333 10.74 -17.88 -5.55
N LYS A 334 10.81 -18.25 -6.82
CA LYS A 334 12.03 -18.61 -7.53
C LYS A 334 12.23 -17.71 -8.73
N TYR A 335 13.45 -17.24 -8.97
CA TYR A 335 13.78 -16.26 -10.01
C TYR A 335 15.07 -16.66 -10.74
N GLY A 336 15.24 -16.17 -11.96
CA GLY A 336 16.39 -16.52 -12.81
C GLY A 336 16.26 -17.85 -13.54
N ASP A 337 15.16 -18.56 -13.32
CA ASP A 337 14.84 -19.85 -13.95
C ASP A 337 14.15 -19.71 -15.31
N ASP A 338 13.53 -18.57 -15.58
CA ASP A 338 12.77 -18.23 -16.78
C ASP A 338 13.48 -17.29 -17.75
N VAL A 339 14.79 -17.28 -17.74
CA VAL A 339 15.67 -16.34 -18.42
C VAL A 339 15.11 -15.77 -19.72
N LEU A 340 14.83 -14.46 -19.69
CA LEU A 340 14.57 -13.62 -20.86
C LEU A 340 13.25 -13.80 -21.62
N ALA A 341 12.17 -14.05 -20.93
CA ALA A 341 10.84 -13.67 -21.39
C ALA A 341 9.96 -14.64 -22.18
N GLY A 342 8.85 -14.90 -21.64
CA GLY A 342 7.66 -15.40 -22.31
C GLY A 342 7.49 -16.90 -22.35
N SER A 343 8.45 -17.67 -21.85
CA SER A 343 8.26 -19.03 -21.40
C SER A 343 9.15 -19.28 -20.18
N ASN A 344 8.61 -19.89 -19.15
CA ASN A 344 9.34 -20.22 -17.93
C ASN A 344 10.27 -21.43 -18.12
N THR A 345 10.49 -21.85 -19.37
CA THR A 345 11.27 -23.02 -19.70
C THR A 345 12.18 -22.79 -20.90
N VAL A 346 13.27 -23.53 -20.93
CA VAL A 346 14.14 -23.70 -22.09
C VAL A 346 13.67 -24.93 -22.86
N SER A 347 13.37 -24.81 -24.17
CA SER A 347 13.01 -25.95 -25.03
C SER A 347 14.28 -26.63 -25.55
N VAL A 348 14.53 -27.85 -25.09
CA VAL A 348 15.64 -28.70 -25.50
C VAL A 348 15.14 -29.66 -26.56
N SER A 349 15.42 -29.38 -27.84
CA SER A 349 14.88 -30.10 -28.98
C SER A 349 15.89 -31.05 -29.64
N GLY A 350 15.42 -31.95 -30.51
CA GLY A 350 16.20 -32.89 -31.26
C GLY A 350 16.76 -34.03 -30.40
N LEU A 351 15.98 -34.48 -29.41
CA LEU A 351 16.29 -35.62 -28.56
C LEU A 351 15.70 -36.91 -29.14
N ASN A 352 16.31 -38.05 -28.86
CA ASN A 352 15.73 -39.36 -29.10
C ASN A 352 15.24 -39.92 -27.74
N ILE A 353 13.94 -40.03 -27.53
CA ILE A 353 13.36 -40.52 -26.27
C ILE A 353 12.38 -41.65 -26.62
N ASN A 354 12.53 -42.79 -25.96
CA ASN A 354 11.74 -44.01 -26.21
C ASN A 354 11.79 -44.44 -27.68
N GLY A 355 12.95 -44.29 -28.33
CA GLY A 355 13.12 -44.60 -29.76
C GLY A 355 12.48 -43.62 -30.73
N LYS A 356 11.83 -42.53 -30.23
CA LYS A 356 11.22 -41.48 -31.08
C LYS A 356 12.21 -40.35 -31.28
N PRO A 357 12.63 -40.06 -32.52
CA PRO A 357 13.54 -38.96 -32.81
C PRO A 357 12.89 -37.61 -32.73
N ASN A 358 13.70 -36.53 -32.68
CA ASN A 358 13.24 -35.13 -32.71
C ASN A 358 12.30 -34.70 -31.60
N GLN A 359 12.37 -35.37 -30.43
CA GLN A 359 11.58 -34.99 -29.28
C GLN A 359 12.11 -33.71 -28.66
N THR A 360 11.22 -32.99 -27.97
CA THR A 360 11.53 -31.75 -27.22
C THR A 360 11.17 -31.91 -25.75
N LEU A 361 12.09 -31.58 -24.85
CA LEU A 361 11.83 -31.41 -23.44
C LEU A 361 11.81 -29.92 -23.11
N ASN A 362 10.83 -29.49 -22.35
CA ASN A 362 10.80 -28.17 -21.72
C ASN A 362 11.37 -28.27 -20.30
N VAL A 363 12.42 -27.50 -20.02
CA VAL A 363 13.13 -27.56 -18.74
C VAL A 363 13.32 -26.16 -18.19
N ALA A 364 13.03 -25.93 -16.93
CA ALA A 364 13.34 -24.69 -16.26
C ALA A 364 14.81 -24.69 -15.82
N ARG A 365 15.47 -23.55 -15.81
CA ARG A 365 16.80 -23.40 -15.21
C ARG A 365 16.68 -23.50 -13.68
N THR A 366 17.82 -23.66 -13.00
CA THR A 366 17.83 -23.84 -11.55
C THR A 366 17.41 -22.56 -10.84
N GLY A 367 17.83 -21.39 -11.31
CA GLY A 367 17.48 -20.10 -10.71
C GLY A 367 17.89 -19.98 -9.24
N TYR A 368 17.28 -19.02 -8.53
CA TYR A 368 17.57 -18.72 -7.13
C TYR A 368 16.27 -18.53 -6.35
N TRP A 369 16.21 -19.08 -5.13
CA TRP A 369 15.10 -18.81 -4.23
C TRP A 369 15.17 -17.39 -3.68
N GLU A 370 14.02 -16.75 -3.48
CA GLU A 370 13.94 -15.38 -2.95
C GLU A 370 14.73 -15.21 -1.64
N ARG A 371 14.63 -16.18 -0.74
CA ARG A 371 15.32 -16.16 0.55
C ARG A 371 16.87 -16.08 0.48
N ASP A 372 17.46 -16.47 -0.65
CA ASP A 372 18.91 -16.41 -0.88
C ASP A 372 19.33 -15.05 -1.47
N LEU A 373 18.37 -14.34 -2.07
CA LEU A 373 18.59 -13.07 -2.75
C LEU A 373 18.34 -11.86 -1.84
N VAL A 374 17.36 -11.95 -0.93
CA VAL A 374 16.93 -10.83 -0.08
C VAL A 374 17.50 -10.91 1.33
N SER A 375 17.69 -9.75 1.96
CA SER A 375 18.07 -9.69 3.38
C SER A 375 16.84 -10.02 4.24
N PRO A 376 16.95 -10.94 5.20
CA PRO A 376 15.87 -11.23 6.13
C PRO A 376 15.75 -10.17 7.23
N ARG A 377 16.79 -9.38 7.48
CA ARG A 377 16.81 -8.35 8.51
C ARG A 377 16.01 -7.15 8.03
N VAL A 378 15.17 -6.62 8.89
CA VAL A 378 14.43 -5.39 8.70
C VAL A 378 14.62 -4.46 9.87
N ASP A 379 14.92 -3.21 9.55
CA ASP A 379 15.03 -2.10 10.48
C ASP A 379 14.02 -1.01 10.07
N ASN A 380 13.39 -0.37 11.05
CA ASN A 380 12.51 0.77 10.80
C ASN A 380 12.74 1.85 11.84
N LEU A 381 13.18 3.02 11.40
CA LEU A 381 13.40 4.21 12.22
C LEU A 381 12.35 5.26 11.87
N LYS A 382 11.72 5.85 12.88
CA LYS A 382 10.73 6.92 12.75
C LYS A 382 11.10 8.08 13.68
N PHE A 383 11.04 9.28 13.16
CA PHE A 383 11.14 10.50 13.95
C PHE A 383 10.10 11.51 13.47
N ASP A 384 9.41 12.12 14.42
CA ASP A 384 8.40 13.15 14.19
C ASP A 384 8.56 14.26 15.23
N ALA A 385 8.54 15.50 14.77
CA ALA A 385 8.60 16.68 15.62
C ALA A 385 7.56 17.70 15.14
N ALA A 386 6.78 18.28 16.05
CA ALA A 386 5.82 19.31 15.70
C ALA A 386 5.81 20.47 16.71
N LEU A 387 5.63 21.68 16.18
CA LEU A 387 5.47 22.93 16.91
C LEU A 387 4.07 23.48 16.60
N HIS A 388 3.38 23.93 17.62
CA HIS A 388 2.03 24.47 17.53
C HIS A 388 1.97 25.81 18.24
N TYR A 389 1.34 26.79 17.59
CA TYR A 389 1.14 28.12 18.16
C TYR A 389 -0.28 28.60 17.91
N ARG A 390 -1.01 28.88 18.98
CA ARG A 390 -2.34 29.48 18.92
C ARG A 390 -2.22 30.99 18.69
N LEU A 391 -2.55 31.44 17.49
CA LEU A 391 -2.60 32.87 17.14
C LEU A 391 -3.72 33.57 17.91
N SER A 392 -4.85 32.88 18.08
CA SER A 392 -5.99 33.28 18.88
C SER A 392 -6.72 32.04 19.39
N ASP A 393 -7.79 32.22 20.17
CA ASP A 393 -8.66 31.11 20.58
C ASP A 393 -9.36 30.38 19.41
N LYS A 394 -9.32 30.97 18.21
CA LYS A 394 -9.97 30.45 17.02
C LYS A 394 -9.00 30.10 15.89
N ALA A 395 -7.70 30.31 16.05
CA ALA A 395 -6.72 30.07 15.01
C ALA A 395 -5.40 29.52 15.57
N GLU A 396 -4.88 28.50 14.91
CA GLU A 396 -3.63 27.83 15.23
C GLU A 396 -2.77 27.68 13.99
N ILE A 397 -1.48 27.97 14.09
CA ILE A 397 -0.46 27.62 13.11
C ILE A 397 0.40 26.48 13.67
N SER A 398 0.70 25.49 12.85
CA SER A 398 1.61 24.41 13.23
C SER A 398 2.60 24.10 12.12
N TYR A 399 3.78 23.67 12.53
CA TYR A 399 4.81 23.10 11.67
C TYR A 399 5.13 21.70 12.14
N ALA A 400 5.20 20.74 11.23
CA ALA A 400 5.59 19.36 11.52
C ALA A 400 6.69 18.89 10.57
N TYR A 401 7.68 18.22 11.13
CA TYR A 401 8.71 17.48 10.41
C TYR A 401 8.59 16.00 10.75
N ARG A 402 8.61 15.16 9.73
CA ARG A 402 8.58 13.71 9.89
C ARG A 402 9.59 13.07 8.96
N VAL A 403 10.32 12.09 9.47
CA VAL A 403 11.22 11.25 8.68
C VAL A 403 11.08 9.80 9.10
N GLY A 404 11.03 8.92 8.10
CA GLY A 404 11.10 7.48 8.27
C GLY A 404 12.19 6.89 7.41
N LYS A 405 12.92 5.93 7.97
CA LYS A 405 13.86 5.06 7.28
C LYS A 405 13.40 3.63 7.45
N MET A 406 13.35 2.85 6.36
CA MET A 406 12.83 1.49 6.41
C MET A 406 13.57 0.54 5.47
N ASP A 407 13.58 -0.73 5.89
CA ASP A 407 13.90 -1.90 5.08
C ASP A 407 12.67 -2.80 4.98
N GLY A 408 12.62 -3.65 3.94
CA GLY A 408 11.54 -4.62 3.77
C GLY A 408 11.46 -5.15 2.34
N VAL A 409 10.53 -6.05 2.09
CA VAL A 409 10.26 -6.57 0.75
C VAL A 409 8.84 -6.23 0.35
N PHE A 410 8.61 -5.84 -0.90
CA PHE A 410 7.27 -5.70 -1.42
C PHE A 410 7.15 -6.21 -2.87
N GLN A 411 5.90 -6.49 -3.29
CA GLN A 411 5.61 -6.97 -4.63
C GLN A 411 4.86 -5.91 -5.43
N ARG A 412 5.34 -5.66 -6.64
CA ARG A 412 4.66 -4.87 -7.67
C ARG A 412 4.51 -5.74 -8.93
N GLY A 413 4.97 -5.31 -10.08
CA GLY A 413 5.18 -6.19 -11.23
C GLY A 413 6.44 -7.05 -11.11
N ASN A 414 7.30 -6.76 -10.13
CA ASN A 414 8.45 -7.53 -9.67
C ASN A 414 8.46 -7.54 -8.14
N LYS A 415 9.27 -8.40 -7.54
CA LYS A 415 9.68 -8.29 -6.13
C LYS A 415 10.78 -7.24 -6.01
N ILE A 416 10.69 -6.42 -4.98
CA ILE A 416 11.64 -5.36 -4.69
C ILE A 416 12.07 -5.49 -3.23
N GLN A 417 13.38 -5.58 -3.01
CA GLN A 417 13.96 -5.36 -1.70
C GLN A 417 14.09 -3.86 -1.50
N LEU A 418 13.39 -3.33 -0.53
CA LEU A 418 13.62 -2.00 0.00
C LEU A 418 14.80 -2.06 0.98
N ASP A 419 15.78 -1.20 0.78
CA ASP A 419 16.99 -1.15 1.59
C ASP A 419 17.35 0.33 1.79
N ASN A 420 17.35 0.79 3.04
CA ASN A 420 17.63 2.17 3.40
C ASN A 420 16.70 3.21 2.74
N VAL A 421 15.43 2.88 2.50
CA VAL A 421 14.46 3.83 1.94
C VAL A 421 14.18 4.94 2.95
N ILE A 422 14.31 6.19 2.51
CA ILE A 422 14.08 7.37 3.35
C ILE A 422 12.98 8.22 2.74
N VAL A 423 11.99 8.57 3.55
CA VAL A 423 10.97 9.57 3.21
C VAL A 423 10.92 10.64 4.28
N GLN A 424 10.92 11.91 3.83
CA GLN A 424 10.90 13.08 4.70
C GLN A 424 9.72 13.98 4.34
N ASN A 425 9.00 14.45 5.35
CA ASN A 425 7.88 15.35 5.18
C ASN A 425 8.07 16.64 5.99
N HIS A 426 7.80 17.80 5.37
CA HIS A 426 7.69 19.09 6.03
C HIS A 426 6.28 19.61 5.80
N LYS A 427 5.54 19.93 6.85
CA LYS A 427 4.15 20.39 6.76
C LYS A 427 3.94 21.66 7.57
N ILE A 428 3.18 22.59 6.99
CA ILE A 428 2.64 23.76 7.68
C ILE A 428 1.13 23.72 7.54
N ASP A 429 0.42 23.82 8.68
CA ASP A 429 -1.02 23.99 8.73
C ASP A 429 -1.35 25.34 9.38
N LEU A 430 -2.26 26.09 8.77
CA LEU A 430 -2.97 27.21 9.38
C LEU A 430 -4.46 26.82 9.48
N LYS A 431 -4.91 26.50 10.70
CA LYS A 431 -6.27 26.08 10.99
C LYS A 431 -7.01 27.21 11.72
N GLY A 432 -8.16 27.60 11.20
CA GLY A 432 -9.09 28.52 11.85
C GLY A 432 -10.39 27.81 12.23
N ALA A 433 -11.32 28.54 12.82
CA ALA A 433 -12.63 28.00 13.21
C ALA A 433 -13.44 27.49 11.98
N ASN A 434 -13.23 28.08 10.81
CA ASN A 434 -13.97 27.78 9.58
C ASN A 434 -13.10 27.65 8.34
N PHE A 435 -11.79 27.55 8.47
CA PHE A 435 -10.88 27.33 7.35
C PHE A 435 -9.68 26.49 7.74
N LEU A 436 -9.09 25.85 6.74
CA LEU A 436 -7.80 25.17 6.83
C LEU A 436 -6.99 25.52 5.59
N VAL A 437 -5.74 25.95 5.78
CA VAL A 437 -4.74 26.04 4.71
C VAL A 437 -3.58 25.14 5.12
N ARG A 438 -3.15 24.27 4.23
CA ARG A 438 -2.08 23.30 4.43
C ARG A 438 -1.11 23.35 3.27
N ALA A 439 0.18 23.34 3.57
CA ALA A 439 1.22 23.11 2.58
C ALA A 439 2.20 22.06 3.10
N TYR A 440 2.65 21.15 2.23
CA TYR A 440 3.69 20.20 2.60
C TYR A 440 4.62 19.85 1.43
N ILE A 441 5.83 19.43 1.81
CA ILE A 441 6.83 18.88 0.91
C ILE A 441 7.12 17.47 1.38
N SER A 442 7.03 16.48 0.48
CA SER A 442 7.45 15.09 0.74
C SER A 442 8.61 14.75 -0.18
N LYS A 443 9.74 14.31 0.39
CA LYS A 443 10.93 13.87 -0.35
C LYS A 443 11.12 12.38 -0.17
N GLU A 444 11.35 11.69 -1.27
CA GLU A 444 11.55 10.25 -1.36
C GLU A 444 12.94 9.94 -1.92
N ASN A 445 13.59 8.94 -1.32
CA ASN A 445 14.82 8.34 -1.81
C ASN A 445 14.76 6.83 -1.55
N SER A 446 14.87 6.02 -2.60
CA SER A 446 14.84 4.56 -2.52
C SER A 446 16.09 3.92 -1.87
N GLY A 447 17.10 4.69 -1.52
CA GLY A 447 18.32 4.16 -0.88
C GLY A 447 19.06 3.15 -1.76
N ASP A 448 19.39 2.00 -1.16
CA ASP A 448 20.13 0.89 -1.77
C ASP A 448 19.20 -0.23 -2.28
N SER A 449 17.92 0.09 -2.53
CA SER A 449 16.90 -0.84 -2.99
C SER A 449 17.23 -1.49 -4.33
N PHE A 450 16.72 -2.69 -4.55
CA PHE A 450 16.95 -3.41 -5.82
C PHE A 450 15.76 -4.31 -6.21
N ASN A 451 15.72 -4.66 -7.49
CA ASN A 451 14.74 -5.59 -8.04
C ASN A 451 15.25 -7.03 -7.96
N VAL A 452 14.50 -7.91 -7.32
CA VAL A 452 14.91 -9.29 -7.03
C VAL A 452 14.97 -10.14 -8.30
N LYS A 453 13.97 -10.02 -9.19
CA LYS A 453 14.01 -10.78 -10.46
C LYS A 453 15.16 -10.35 -11.38
N PRO A 454 15.40 -9.06 -11.69
CA PRO A 454 16.58 -8.63 -12.43
C PRO A 454 17.90 -9.06 -11.79
N LEU A 455 17.99 -9.07 -10.45
CA LEU A 455 19.16 -9.60 -9.76
C LEU A 455 19.41 -11.06 -10.13
N ALA A 456 18.40 -11.92 -9.96
CA ALA A 456 18.52 -13.35 -10.25
C ALA A 456 18.81 -13.62 -11.74
N ASP A 457 18.07 -12.93 -12.64
CA ASP A 457 18.22 -13.07 -14.08
C ASP A 457 19.66 -12.73 -14.52
N ASN A 458 20.20 -11.60 -14.04
CA ASN A 458 21.56 -11.17 -14.40
C ASN A 458 22.63 -12.01 -13.72
N MET A 459 22.41 -12.54 -12.51
CA MET A 459 23.31 -13.52 -11.89
C MET A 459 23.37 -14.79 -12.73
N ASP A 460 22.24 -15.31 -13.16
CA ASP A 460 22.19 -16.56 -13.93
C ASP A 460 22.76 -16.37 -15.34
N LEU A 461 22.50 -15.23 -15.98
CA LEU A 461 23.04 -14.91 -17.31
C LEU A 461 24.54 -14.71 -17.32
N SER A 462 25.11 -14.06 -16.31
CA SER A 462 26.55 -13.74 -16.27
C SER A 462 27.43 -14.96 -15.97
N THR A 463 26.89 -15.98 -15.32
CA THR A 463 27.61 -17.21 -14.97
C THR A 463 27.22 -18.40 -15.83
N GLY A 464 25.96 -18.58 -16.16
CA GLY A 464 25.42 -19.71 -16.93
C GLY A 464 25.12 -19.42 -18.39
N GLY A 465 25.37 -18.19 -18.86
CA GLY A 465 25.07 -17.75 -20.24
C GLY A 465 23.59 -17.68 -20.57
N SER A 466 23.26 -17.45 -21.85
CA SER A 466 21.84 -17.40 -22.30
C SER A 466 21.15 -18.75 -22.19
N GLY A 467 19.81 -18.75 -22.25
CA GLY A 467 19.03 -19.99 -22.27
C GLY A 467 19.40 -20.96 -23.40
N SER A 468 19.86 -20.43 -24.55
CA SER A 468 20.37 -21.26 -25.67
C SER A 468 21.70 -21.93 -25.33
N VAL A 469 22.62 -21.22 -24.70
CA VAL A 469 23.92 -21.76 -24.26
C VAL A 469 23.72 -22.85 -23.20
N TRP A 470 22.93 -22.53 -22.18
CA TRP A 470 22.59 -23.46 -21.10
C TRP A 470 21.85 -24.70 -21.63
N GLY A 471 20.88 -24.51 -22.56
CA GLY A 471 20.10 -25.57 -23.17
C GLY A 471 20.95 -26.50 -24.07
N ALA A 472 21.98 -25.96 -24.75
CA ALA A 472 22.92 -26.76 -25.52
C ALA A 472 23.78 -27.62 -24.61
N ALA A 473 24.29 -27.09 -23.50
CA ALA A 473 25.04 -27.86 -22.50
C ALA A 473 24.19 -28.97 -21.88
N TYR A 474 22.90 -28.62 -21.53
CA TYR A 474 21.94 -29.57 -21.01
C TYR A 474 21.66 -30.72 -22.00
N LYS A 475 21.42 -30.40 -23.29
CA LYS A 475 21.25 -31.40 -24.36
C LYS A 475 22.45 -32.34 -24.49
N THR A 476 23.65 -31.77 -24.50
CA THR A 476 24.89 -32.55 -24.58
C THR A 476 24.99 -33.53 -23.40
N ALA A 477 24.71 -33.06 -22.20
CA ALA A 477 24.71 -33.87 -20.99
C ALA A 477 23.64 -34.98 -21.01
N LEU A 478 22.40 -34.70 -21.50
CA LEU A 478 21.40 -35.76 -21.71
C LEU A 478 21.88 -36.85 -22.65
N ASN A 479 22.51 -36.49 -23.76
CA ASN A 479 23.05 -37.46 -24.71
C ASN A 479 24.23 -38.26 -24.12
N THR A 480 25.09 -37.62 -23.35
CA THR A 480 26.18 -38.30 -22.63
C THR A 480 25.61 -39.29 -21.61
N TYR A 481 24.62 -38.89 -20.85
CA TYR A 481 23.93 -39.79 -19.91
C TYR A 481 23.33 -40.99 -20.61
N ALA A 482 22.65 -40.79 -21.74
CA ALA A 482 22.07 -41.87 -22.54
C ALA A 482 23.15 -42.90 -22.98
N GLN A 483 24.28 -42.39 -23.50
CA GLN A 483 25.41 -43.24 -23.93
C GLN A 483 26.00 -44.07 -22.79
N GLN A 484 26.11 -43.50 -21.59
CA GLN A 484 26.61 -44.18 -20.39
C GLN A 484 25.64 -45.16 -19.77
N ASN A 485 24.33 -45.05 -20.06
CA ASN A 485 23.26 -45.80 -19.45
C ASN A 485 22.36 -46.55 -20.46
N GLY A 486 22.98 -47.34 -21.30
CA GLY A 486 22.30 -48.23 -22.26
C GLY A 486 21.97 -47.64 -23.62
N GLY A 487 22.55 -46.48 -23.97
CA GLY A 487 22.50 -45.90 -25.31
C GLY A 487 21.22 -45.13 -25.68
N ALA A 488 20.23 -45.04 -24.78
CA ALA A 488 18.96 -44.38 -25.04
C ALA A 488 18.37 -43.66 -23.82
N LEU A 489 17.64 -42.59 -24.06
CA LEU A 489 16.72 -41.97 -23.08
C LEU A 489 15.40 -42.73 -23.11
N THR A 490 14.94 -43.17 -21.95
CA THR A 490 13.69 -43.92 -21.78
C THR A 490 12.90 -43.36 -20.61
N ASP A 491 11.59 -43.64 -20.52
CA ASP A 491 10.80 -43.22 -19.37
C ASP A 491 11.39 -43.68 -18.02
N ALA A 492 12.06 -44.83 -17.99
CA ALA A 492 12.68 -45.36 -16.77
C ALA A 492 13.89 -44.55 -16.30
N ASN A 493 14.68 -43.97 -17.23
CA ASN A 493 15.91 -43.23 -16.89
C ASN A 493 15.80 -41.71 -17.05
N LEU A 494 14.70 -41.20 -17.61
CA LEU A 494 14.56 -39.79 -18.00
C LEU A 494 14.68 -38.83 -16.80
N ALA A 495 14.09 -39.20 -15.66
CA ALA A 495 14.19 -38.35 -14.45
C ALA A 495 15.66 -38.27 -13.94
N ALA A 496 16.41 -39.37 -13.92
CA ALA A 496 17.82 -39.34 -13.56
C ALA A 496 18.67 -38.58 -14.61
N ALA A 497 18.38 -38.81 -15.89
CA ALA A 497 19.06 -38.11 -16.98
C ALA A 497 18.88 -36.58 -16.91
N THR A 498 17.65 -36.10 -16.62
CA THR A 498 17.36 -34.66 -16.49
C THR A 498 18.05 -34.07 -15.27
N LYS A 499 18.16 -34.80 -14.16
CA LYS A 499 18.92 -34.35 -12.98
C LYS A 499 20.41 -34.23 -13.29
N TYR A 500 21.02 -35.26 -13.88
CA TYR A 500 22.42 -35.23 -14.31
C TYR A 500 22.70 -34.09 -15.27
N ALA A 501 21.85 -33.91 -16.29
CA ALA A 501 22.02 -32.87 -17.28
C ALA A 501 21.97 -31.46 -16.68
N ARG A 502 21.13 -31.27 -15.65
CA ARG A 502 21.04 -30.01 -14.91
C ARG A 502 22.33 -29.75 -14.12
N GLU A 503 22.87 -30.72 -13.43
CA GLU A 503 24.11 -30.58 -12.67
C GLU A 503 25.28 -30.13 -13.59
N ILE A 504 25.39 -30.69 -14.79
CA ILE A 504 26.40 -30.32 -15.78
C ILE A 504 26.16 -28.94 -16.36
N ALA A 505 24.90 -28.60 -16.71
CA ALA A 505 24.57 -27.30 -17.30
C ALA A 505 24.75 -26.15 -16.29
N ASP A 506 24.61 -26.44 -14.98
CA ASP A 506 24.75 -25.49 -13.87
C ASP A 506 26.18 -25.40 -13.30
N ALA A 507 27.17 -26.07 -13.89
CA ALA A 507 28.54 -26.19 -13.34
C ALA A 507 29.20 -24.82 -13.03
N ASN A 508 28.87 -23.78 -13.79
CA ASN A 508 29.40 -22.42 -13.59
C ASN A 508 28.45 -21.52 -12.80
N ARG A 509 27.31 -22.02 -12.31
CA ARG A 509 26.35 -21.22 -11.60
C ARG A 509 26.92 -20.76 -10.25
N ALA A 510 26.70 -19.48 -9.89
CA ALA A 510 27.04 -18.98 -8.57
C ALA A 510 26.14 -19.65 -7.50
N VAL A 511 26.74 -20.38 -6.57
CA VAL A 511 26.00 -21.17 -5.56
C VAL A 511 25.74 -20.32 -4.32
N PRO A 512 24.48 -20.20 -3.86
CA PRO A 512 24.14 -19.47 -2.63
C PRO A 512 25.01 -19.91 -1.43
N GLY A 513 25.45 -18.92 -0.63
CA GLY A 513 26.34 -19.15 0.52
C GLY A 513 27.85 -19.17 0.19
N THR A 514 28.23 -19.10 -1.09
CA THR A 514 29.64 -18.97 -1.49
C THR A 514 30.05 -17.51 -1.63
N LYS A 515 31.37 -17.24 -1.48
CA LYS A 515 31.91 -15.89 -1.72
C LYS A 515 31.62 -15.41 -3.14
N ALA A 516 31.74 -16.26 -4.14
CA ALA A 516 31.44 -15.94 -5.54
C ALA A 516 29.98 -15.49 -5.73
N PHE A 517 29.03 -16.11 -5.05
CA PHE A 517 27.63 -15.69 -5.06
C PHE A 517 27.44 -14.29 -4.45
N GLU A 518 28.03 -14.01 -3.28
CA GLU A 518 27.91 -12.72 -2.63
C GLU A 518 28.61 -11.60 -3.42
N ASP A 519 29.78 -11.86 -3.99
CA ASP A 519 30.49 -10.89 -4.83
C ASP A 519 29.69 -10.55 -6.11
N GLN A 520 29.13 -11.56 -6.77
CA GLN A 520 28.28 -11.38 -7.95
C GLN A 520 27.00 -10.61 -7.63
N LYS A 521 26.33 -10.98 -6.52
CA LYS A 521 25.14 -10.31 -6.01
C LYS A 521 25.41 -8.84 -5.70
N ALA A 522 26.52 -8.53 -5.05
CA ALA A 522 26.93 -7.16 -4.73
C ALA A 522 27.19 -6.35 -6.00
N LEU A 523 27.90 -6.91 -6.98
CA LEU A 523 28.17 -6.28 -8.26
C LEU A 523 26.86 -5.91 -8.99
N ILE A 524 25.97 -6.88 -9.16
CA ILE A 524 24.72 -6.67 -9.90
C ILE A 524 23.80 -5.68 -9.17
N ARG A 525 23.74 -5.71 -7.85
CA ARG A 525 23.00 -4.71 -7.05
C ARG A 525 23.50 -3.28 -7.22
N SER A 526 24.76 -3.07 -7.57
CA SER A 526 25.34 -1.73 -7.74
C SER A 526 25.04 -1.09 -9.11
N ILE A 527 24.55 -1.85 -10.08
CA ILE A 527 24.33 -1.42 -11.45
C ILE A 527 22.87 -1.06 -11.68
N ASN A 528 22.58 0.13 -12.18
CA ASN A 528 21.22 0.64 -12.44
C ASN A 528 20.63 0.18 -13.79
N ASN A 529 21.37 -0.48 -14.65
CA ASN A 529 20.85 -1.06 -15.88
C ASN A 529 20.36 -2.49 -15.64
N TRP A 530 19.07 -2.77 -15.84
CA TRP A 530 18.46 -4.08 -15.56
C TRP A 530 18.59 -5.07 -16.73
N ASP A 531 19.07 -4.62 -17.88
CA ASP A 531 19.26 -5.44 -19.08
C ASP A 531 20.74 -5.69 -19.34
N ILE A 532 21.12 -6.96 -19.37
CA ILE A 532 22.51 -7.37 -19.66
C ILE A 532 22.99 -6.96 -21.07
N LYS A 533 22.05 -6.82 -22.01
CA LYS A 533 22.31 -6.41 -23.40
C LYS A 533 21.43 -5.21 -23.76
N SER A 534 21.46 -4.16 -22.96
CA SER A 534 20.58 -3.02 -23.16
C SER A 534 20.76 -2.39 -24.54
N SER A 535 19.69 -2.38 -25.31
CA SER A 535 19.61 -1.61 -26.55
C SER A 535 19.36 -0.11 -26.29
N THR A 536 18.95 0.25 -25.09
CA THR A 536 18.62 1.64 -24.72
C THR A 536 19.78 2.35 -24.05
N ILE A 537 20.78 1.60 -23.54
CA ILE A 537 21.99 2.13 -22.92
C ILE A 537 23.18 1.55 -23.70
N PRO A 538 23.71 2.22 -24.72
CA PRO A 538 24.73 1.65 -25.61
C PRO A 538 25.92 1.18 -24.82
N ASP A 539 26.55 1.64 -23.97
CA ASP A 539 27.77 1.17 -23.28
C ASP A 539 27.43 0.47 -21.92
N ALA A 540 26.25 -0.14 -21.83
CA ALA A 540 25.89 -0.87 -20.62
C ALA A 540 26.88 -1.99 -20.31
N PRO A 541 27.16 -2.27 -19.02
CA PRO A 541 28.04 -3.38 -18.63
C PRO A 541 27.55 -4.71 -19.20
N VAL A 542 28.44 -5.61 -19.51
CA VAL A 542 28.13 -6.98 -20.00
C VAL A 542 27.23 -7.69 -18.97
N SER A 543 27.45 -7.49 -17.67
CA SER A 543 26.57 -7.91 -16.60
C SER A 543 25.54 -6.80 -16.36
N GLY A 544 24.28 -7.04 -16.64
CA GLY A 544 23.19 -6.14 -16.25
C GLY A 544 23.06 -5.99 -14.74
N GLY A 545 22.26 -5.04 -14.31
CA GLY A 545 22.11 -4.68 -12.90
C GLY A 545 20.72 -4.93 -12.34
N ALA A 546 20.58 -4.57 -11.07
CA ALA A 546 19.32 -4.70 -10.34
C ALA A 546 18.96 -3.47 -9.49
N ALA A 547 19.86 -2.49 -9.36
CA ALA A 547 19.64 -1.30 -8.54
C ALA A 547 18.32 -0.59 -8.88
N LEU A 548 17.63 -0.11 -7.86
CA LEU A 548 16.42 0.69 -8.00
C LEU A 548 16.70 2.11 -7.47
N VAL A 549 17.07 3.00 -8.37
CA VAL A 549 17.39 4.38 -8.01
C VAL A 549 16.21 5.27 -8.31
N GLN A 550 15.44 5.62 -7.27
CA GLN A 550 14.25 6.48 -7.40
C GLN A 550 14.31 7.62 -6.40
N LYS A 551 14.18 8.84 -6.89
CA LYS A 551 14.18 10.08 -6.10
C LYS A 551 13.10 11.00 -6.60
N SER A 552 12.26 11.49 -5.67
CA SER A 552 11.22 12.46 -6.01
C SER A 552 10.99 13.47 -4.91
N THR A 553 10.35 14.59 -5.27
CA THR A 553 9.84 15.59 -4.34
C THR A 553 8.42 15.94 -4.73
N LEU A 554 7.48 15.76 -3.81
CA LEU A 554 6.11 16.23 -3.93
C LEU A 554 5.99 17.58 -3.22
N TYR A 555 5.51 18.59 -3.94
CA TYR A 555 5.04 19.86 -3.39
C TYR A 555 3.52 19.86 -3.43
N HIS A 556 2.89 20.13 -2.30
CA HIS A 556 1.43 20.16 -2.17
C HIS A 556 0.99 21.38 -1.38
N ILE A 557 -0.10 21.99 -1.85
CA ILE A 557 -0.85 23.01 -1.12
C ILE A 557 -2.33 22.71 -1.25
N GLU A 558 -3.07 22.82 -0.16
CA GLU A 558 -4.53 22.74 -0.15
C GLU A 558 -5.15 23.80 0.76
N GLY A 559 -6.37 24.17 0.43
CA GLY A 559 -7.17 25.07 1.27
C GLY A 559 -8.63 24.66 1.24
N GLN A 560 -9.32 24.89 2.35
CA GLN A 560 -10.78 24.76 2.44
C GLN A 560 -11.36 25.84 3.33
N TRP A 561 -12.59 26.23 3.03
CA TRP A 561 -13.34 27.25 3.77
C TRP A 561 -14.79 26.83 3.97
N ASP A 562 -15.21 26.75 5.23
CA ASP A 562 -16.59 26.55 5.62
C ASP A 562 -17.30 27.91 5.64
N LEU A 563 -18.21 28.10 4.70
CA LEU A 563 -19.01 29.31 4.50
C LEU A 563 -20.41 29.18 5.10
N SER A 564 -20.71 28.12 5.85
CA SER A 564 -22.06 27.81 6.39
C SER A 564 -22.63 28.97 7.20
N LYS A 565 -21.79 29.71 7.94
CA LYS A 565 -22.24 30.90 8.68
C LYS A 565 -22.70 32.07 7.80
N TYR A 566 -22.38 32.07 6.52
CA TYR A 566 -22.78 33.12 5.57
C TYR A 566 -23.95 32.70 4.68
N THR A 567 -24.40 31.44 4.78
CA THR A 567 -25.51 30.88 4.05
C THR A 567 -26.68 30.59 5.00
N LYS A 568 -27.88 31.07 4.66
CA LYS A 568 -29.09 30.92 5.52
C LYS A 568 -29.80 29.56 5.38
N TYR A 569 -29.68 28.94 4.21
CA TYR A 569 -30.54 27.81 3.83
C TYR A 569 -29.85 26.48 3.70
N PHE A 570 -28.51 26.45 3.70
CA PHE A 570 -27.68 25.27 3.54
C PHE A 570 -26.26 25.53 4.07
N ASP A 571 -25.54 24.48 4.41
CA ASP A 571 -24.12 24.55 4.74
C ASP A 571 -23.31 24.46 3.45
N LEU A 572 -22.27 25.31 3.32
CA LEU A 572 -21.42 25.37 2.14
C LEU A 572 -19.94 25.25 2.54
N LEU A 573 -19.28 24.23 2.03
CA LEU A 573 -17.82 24.08 2.10
C LEU A 573 -17.24 24.19 0.69
N ILE A 574 -16.21 25.00 0.52
CA ILE A 574 -15.42 25.09 -0.73
C ILE A 574 -13.97 24.79 -0.43
N GLY A 575 -13.24 24.30 -1.44
CA GLY A 575 -11.81 24.08 -1.30
C GLY A 575 -11.12 23.74 -2.61
N GLY A 576 -9.80 23.63 -2.52
CA GLY A 576 -8.98 23.27 -3.67
C GLY A 576 -7.57 22.84 -3.26
N ASP A 577 -6.88 22.21 -4.18
CA ASP A 577 -5.50 21.76 -3.99
C ASP A 577 -4.67 21.86 -5.29
N ALA A 578 -3.37 21.99 -5.11
CA ALA A 578 -2.39 21.90 -6.17
C ALA A 578 -1.23 21.00 -5.75
N ARG A 579 -0.79 20.14 -6.67
CA ARG A 579 0.30 19.18 -6.48
C ARG A 579 1.29 19.26 -7.63
N ASN A 580 2.58 19.23 -7.31
CA ASN A 580 3.64 19.06 -8.30
C ASN A 580 4.58 17.95 -7.83
N TYR A 581 4.62 16.86 -8.58
CA TYR A 581 5.60 15.80 -8.40
C TYR A 581 6.80 16.13 -9.28
N GLN A 582 7.94 16.31 -8.64
CA GLN A 582 9.22 16.53 -9.32
C GLN A 582 10.07 15.26 -9.19
N ILE A 583 10.29 14.56 -10.31
CA ILE A 583 11.01 13.29 -10.38
C ILE A 583 12.41 13.56 -10.89
N THR A 584 13.41 12.96 -10.25
CA THR A 584 14.79 12.96 -10.75
C THR A 584 14.96 11.77 -11.69
N PRO A 585 15.31 11.98 -12.98
CA PRO A 585 15.58 10.88 -13.89
C PRO A 585 16.73 10.00 -13.38
N ASP A 586 16.58 8.69 -13.55
CA ASP A 586 17.56 7.68 -13.15
C ASP A 586 18.21 6.96 -14.36
N GLY A 587 17.80 7.34 -15.58
CA GLY A 587 18.27 6.79 -16.83
C GLY A 587 17.75 5.38 -17.14
N ASN A 588 16.91 4.80 -16.29
CA ASN A 588 16.38 3.45 -16.46
C ASN A 588 14.85 3.37 -16.26
N THR A 589 14.35 3.72 -15.06
CA THR A 589 12.90 3.71 -14.76
C THR A 589 12.22 4.98 -15.23
N PHE A 590 12.83 6.12 -14.92
CA PHE A 590 12.38 7.44 -15.34
C PHE A 590 13.48 8.12 -16.14
N VAL A 591 13.16 8.55 -17.34
CA VAL A 591 14.11 9.16 -18.25
C VAL A 591 13.63 10.57 -18.64
N ASP A 592 14.57 11.43 -18.94
CA ASP A 592 14.26 12.74 -19.53
C ASP A 592 13.85 12.56 -21.00
N PHE A 593 12.54 12.65 -21.26
CA PHE A 593 11.97 12.46 -22.60
C PHE A 593 12.30 13.59 -23.58
N SER A 594 12.87 14.71 -23.15
CA SER A 594 13.38 15.77 -24.03
C SER A 594 14.67 15.37 -24.70
N ARG A 595 15.41 14.39 -24.15
CA ARG A 595 16.67 13.88 -24.70
C ARG A 595 16.42 12.88 -25.82
N PRO A 596 17.32 12.78 -26.84
CA PRO A 596 17.27 11.73 -27.84
C PRO A 596 17.24 10.33 -27.21
N ILE A 597 16.55 9.38 -27.84
CA ILE A 597 16.36 8.02 -27.32
C ILE A 597 17.71 7.35 -26.96
N ALA A 598 18.74 7.53 -27.81
CA ALA A 598 20.07 6.95 -27.62
C ALA A 598 20.81 7.52 -26.40
N ASP A 599 20.38 8.67 -25.87
CA ASP A 599 21.06 9.37 -24.77
C ASP A 599 20.27 9.33 -23.46
N ARG A 600 19.03 8.86 -23.46
CA ARG A 600 18.16 8.84 -22.27
C ARG A 600 18.72 8.04 -21.11
N GLY A 601 19.45 6.98 -21.39
CA GLY A 601 20.11 6.12 -20.39
C GLY A 601 21.55 6.51 -20.05
N LYS A 602 22.14 7.53 -20.71
CA LYS A 602 23.50 7.96 -20.48
C LYS A 602 23.55 9.11 -19.46
N PRO A 603 24.46 9.08 -18.47
CA PRO A 603 24.65 10.21 -17.58
C PRO A 603 25.24 11.40 -18.36
N LEU A 604 24.97 12.60 -17.88
CA LEU A 604 25.63 13.86 -18.25
C LEU A 604 26.98 13.96 -17.52
N GLU A 605 27.80 14.98 -17.85
CA GLU A 605 29.11 15.21 -17.23
C GLU A 605 29.04 15.37 -15.70
N ASP A 606 27.91 15.91 -15.18
CA ASP A 606 27.66 16.07 -13.75
C ASP A 606 27.12 14.79 -13.07
N GLY A 607 27.00 13.67 -13.80
CA GLY A 607 26.49 12.40 -13.33
C GLY A 607 24.96 12.32 -13.26
N THR A 608 24.20 13.35 -13.66
CA THR A 608 22.74 13.32 -13.74
C THR A 608 22.27 12.72 -15.07
N TYR A 609 20.98 12.34 -15.15
CA TYR A 609 20.39 11.75 -16.36
C TYR A 609 19.46 12.71 -17.11
N GLY A 610 19.59 14.01 -16.89
CA GLY A 610 18.82 15.04 -17.54
C GLY A 610 17.94 15.87 -16.58
N ASP A 611 17.00 16.62 -17.16
CA ASP A 611 16.16 17.54 -16.43
C ASP A 611 15.08 16.82 -15.61
N LYS A 612 14.72 17.43 -14.47
CA LYS A 612 13.66 16.90 -13.59
C LYS A 612 12.31 16.93 -14.28
N ILE A 613 11.60 15.79 -14.21
CA ILE A 613 10.27 15.63 -14.76
C ILE A 613 9.25 16.22 -13.78
N ASN A 614 8.36 17.08 -14.27
CA ASN A 614 7.28 17.65 -13.48
C ASN A 614 5.94 17.05 -13.88
N TYR A 615 5.18 16.54 -12.89
CA TYR A 615 3.84 16.00 -13.11
C TYR A 615 2.86 16.75 -12.18
N LYS A 616 2.01 17.60 -12.77
CA LYS A 616 1.17 18.57 -12.05
C LYS A 616 -0.27 18.10 -11.99
N LYS A 617 -0.95 18.41 -10.87
CA LYS A 617 -2.37 18.15 -10.68
C LYS A 617 -2.99 19.31 -9.91
N PHE A 618 -4.22 19.69 -10.27
CA PHE A 618 -4.99 20.75 -9.63
C PHE A 618 -6.41 20.24 -9.37
N GLY A 619 -6.99 20.62 -8.26
CA GLY A 619 -8.34 20.26 -7.92
C GLY A 619 -9.08 21.39 -7.21
N ALA A 620 -10.38 21.50 -7.47
CA ALA A 620 -11.27 22.38 -6.71
C ALA A 620 -12.59 21.69 -6.45
N PHE A 621 -13.21 21.93 -5.30
CA PHE A 621 -14.48 21.31 -4.93
C PHE A 621 -15.41 22.28 -4.21
N ALA A 622 -16.70 22.00 -4.32
CA ALA A 622 -17.75 22.58 -3.52
C ALA A 622 -18.66 21.49 -2.96
N GLN A 623 -19.11 21.69 -1.74
CA GLN A 623 -19.96 20.75 -1.00
C GLN A 623 -21.11 21.51 -0.37
N VAL A 624 -22.31 21.01 -0.55
CA VAL A 624 -23.53 21.54 0.05
C VAL A 624 -24.18 20.49 0.93
N THR A 625 -24.59 20.87 2.13
CA THR A 625 -25.39 20.06 3.03
C THR A 625 -26.65 20.80 3.42
N LYS A 626 -27.78 20.10 3.45
CA LYS A 626 -29.05 20.65 3.90
C LYS A 626 -29.86 19.67 4.72
N LEU A 627 -30.41 20.15 5.85
CA LEU A 627 -31.24 19.37 6.74
C LEU A 627 -32.71 19.70 6.49
N PHE A 628 -33.56 18.69 6.54
CA PHE A 628 -35.02 18.77 6.35
C PHE A 628 -35.75 18.00 7.45
N PHE A 629 -37.03 18.32 7.65
CA PHE A 629 -37.95 17.59 8.56
C PHE A 629 -37.42 17.50 9.99
N LYS A 630 -36.97 18.62 10.56
CA LYS A 630 -36.36 18.69 11.92
C LYS A 630 -35.17 17.72 12.01
N ASP A 631 -34.24 17.84 11.06
CA ASP A 631 -32.98 17.09 10.97
C ASP A 631 -33.13 15.56 10.78
N LYS A 632 -34.33 15.10 10.40
CA LYS A 632 -34.54 13.69 10.08
C LYS A 632 -34.02 13.28 8.70
N LEU A 633 -33.89 14.22 7.76
CA LEU A 633 -33.35 13.98 6.44
C LEU A 633 -32.21 14.96 6.17
N LYS A 634 -31.00 14.43 5.98
CA LYS A 634 -29.81 15.16 5.54
C LYS A 634 -29.58 14.85 4.06
N LEU A 635 -29.60 15.89 3.23
CA LEU A 635 -29.17 15.82 1.84
C LEU A 635 -27.77 16.41 1.72
N PHE A 636 -26.91 15.70 1.01
CA PHE A 636 -25.53 16.05 0.81
C PHE A 636 -25.20 15.97 -0.68
N GLY A 637 -24.57 17.02 -1.21
CA GLY A 637 -24.06 17.06 -2.57
C GLY A 637 -22.65 17.61 -2.62
N SER A 638 -21.75 17.01 -3.36
CA SER A 638 -20.43 17.60 -3.67
C SER A 638 -20.10 17.46 -5.14
N LEU A 639 -19.36 18.44 -5.65
CA LEU A 639 -18.85 18.45 -7.00
C LEU A 639 -17.39 18.85 -6.96
N ARG A 640 -16.53 18.04 -7.60
CA ARG A 640 -15.09 18.29 -7.68
C ARG A 640 -14.67 18.34 -9.15
N TYR A 641 -13.87 19.33 -9.49
CA TYR A 641 -13.17 19.47 -10.77
C TYR A 641 -11.70 19.21 -10.56
N ASP A 642 -11.11 18.33 -11.38
CA ASP A 642 -9.68 18.01 -11.36
C ASP A 642 -9.07 18.13 -12.74
N TYR A 643 -7.89 18.72 -12.79
CA TYR A 643 -7.13 18.98 -13.98
C TYR A 643 -5.70 18.42 -13.85
N ASN A 644 -5.27 17.76 -14.89
CA ASN A 644 -3.89 17.33 -15.11
C ASN A 644 -3.52 17.69 -16.55
N PRO A 645 -2.41 18.38 -16.82
CA PRO A 645 -2.04 18.81 -18.18
C PRO A 645 -1.93 17.67 -19.20
N GLU A 646 -1.68 16.43 -18.75
CA GLU A 646 -1.48 15.27 -19.62
C GLU A 646 -2.78 14.55 -20.00
N PHE A 647 -3.90 14.87 -19.35
CA PHE A 647 -5.17 14.17 -19.50
C PHE A 647 -6.34 15.15 -19.53
N ASP A 648 -7.48 14.68 -20.08
CA ASP A 648 -8.72 15.45 -20.05
C ASP A 648 -9.19 15.70 -18.61
N PRO A 649 -9.66 16.94 -18.32
CA PRO A 649 -10.16 17.27 -16.97
C PRO A 649 -11.36 16.39 -16.59
N LYS A 650 -11.58 16.22 -15.29
CA LYS A 650 -12.65 15.39 -14.74
C LYS A 650 -13.52 16.17 -13.78
N LEU A 651 -14.83 15.96 -13.94
CA LEU A 651 -15.84 16.45 -13.02
C LEU A 651 -16.43 15.26 -12.25
N THR A 652 -16.39 15.34 -10.92
CA THR A 652 -16.70 14.21 -10.02
C THR A 652 -17.84 14.60 -9.07
N PRO A 653 -19.08 14.21 -9.35
CA PRO A 653 -20.20 14.39 -8.45
C PRO A 653 -20.28 13.32 -7.37
N ARG A 654 -20.81 13.72 -6.19
CA ARG A 654 -21.30 12.84 -5.13
C ARG A 654 -22.61 13.35 -4.62
N LEU A 655 -23.59 12.48 -4.45
CA LEU A 655 -24.89 12.77 -3.87
C LEU A 655 -25.16 11.75 -2.77
N ALA A 656 -25.64 12.19 -1.62
CA ALA A 656 -26.05 11.29 -0.55
C ALA A 656 -27.29 11.80 0.16
N ALA A 657 -28.09 10.85 0.65
CA ALA A 657 -29.23 11.09 1.51
C ALA A 657 -29.10 10.24 2.78
N VAL A 658 -29.20 10.86 3.93
CA VAL A 658 -29.22 10.17 5.23
C VAL A 658 -30.58 10.43 5.87
N TYR A 659 -31.35 9.36 6.07
CA TYR A 659 -32.65 9.42 6.73
C TYR A 659 -32.56 8.83 8.13
N SER A 660 -32.82 9.65 9.13
CA SER A 660 -32.76 9.33 10.55
C SER A 660 -34.17 9.44 11.17
N PRO A 661 -35.01 8.41 11.05
CA PRO A 661 -36.37 8.45 11.67
C PRO A 661 -36.31 8.65 13.17
N THR A 662 -35.29 8.12 13.83
CA THR A 662 -34.91 8.36 15.21
C THR A 662 -33.42 8.66 15.32
N PRO A 663 -32.91 9.23 16.42
CA PRO A 663 -31.48 9.51 16.59
C PRO A 663 -30.59 8.26 16.44
N ASN A 664 -31.13 7.10 16.77
CA ASN A 664 -30.40 5.83 16.80
C ASN A 664 -30.53 4.99 15.51
N ASN A 665 -31.37 5.37 14.57
CA ASN A 665 -31.63 4.61 13.34
C ASN A 665 -31.32 5.49 12.14
N ASN A 666 -30.36 5.10 11.32
CA ASN A 666 -29.87 5.89 10.22
C ASN A 666 -29.75 5.04 8.94
N PHE A 667 -30.50 5.40 7.93
CA PHE A 667 -30.45 4.83 6.60
C PHE A 667 -29.69 5.77 5.69
N ARG A 668 -28.77 5.26 4.89
CA ARG A 668 -27.96 6.03 3.97
C ARG A 668 -28.07 5.47 2.56
N PHE A 669 -28.24 6.37 1.60
CA PHE A 669 -28.06 6.07 0.19
C PHE A 669 -27.04 7.05 -0.40
N THR A 670 -26.06 6.52 -1.17
CA THR A 670 -25.01 7.34 -1.77
C THR A 670 -24.81 6.93 -3.21
N TYR A 671 -24.79 7.92 -4.11
CA TYR A 671 -24.24 7.81 -5.45
C TYR A 671 -22.97 8.63 -5.54
N GLN A 672 -21.90 8.06 -6.07
CA GLN A 672 -20.67 8.80 -6.28
C GLN A 672 -19.94 8.32 -7.52
N GLN A 673 -19.34 9.27 -8.20
CA GLN A 673 -18.29 9.01 -9.16
C GLN A 673 -16.93 9.18 -8.50
N GLY A 674 -15.96 8.41 -8.96
CA GLY A 674 -14.57 8.58 -8.62
C GLY A 674 -13.74 8.38 -9.88
N TYR A 675 -12.54 8.89 -9.88
CA TYR A 675 -11.61 8.59 -10.95
C TYR A 675 -10.17 8.62 -10.41
N ARG A 676 -9.28 8.08 -11.19
CA ARG A 676 -7.85 8.01 -10.90
C ARG A 676 -7.06 8.34 -12.15
N PHE A 677 -6.24 9.38 -12.12
CA PHE A 677 -5.22 9.54 -13.15
C PHE A 677 -4.16 8.45 -13.00
N PRO A 678 -3.52 8.00 -14.09
CA PRO A 678 -2.37 7.13 -13.98
C PRO A 678 -1.37 7.65 -12.96
N GLY A 679 -0.86 6.76 -12.11
CA GLY A 679 0.22 7.09 -11.19
C GLY A 679 1.52 7.40 -11.95
N LEU A 680 2.53 7.95 -11.27
CA LEU A 680 3.77 8.37 -11.93
C LEU A 680 4.42 7.22 -12.71
N PHE A 681 4.45 6.02 -12.12
CA PHE A 681 5.00 4.86 -12.79
C PHE A 681 4.15 4.41 -13.98
N GLU A 682 2.82 4.42 -13.83
CA GLU A 682 1.88 4.06 -14.92
C GLU A 682 1.90 5.08 -16.06
N ALA A 683 2.15 6.35 -15.75
CA ALA A 683 2.20 7.44 -16.73
C ALA A 683 3.56 7.53 -17.43
N LEU A 684 4.66 7.48 -16.68
CA LEU A 684 5.98 7.96 -17.09
C LEU A 684 7.07 6.89 -17.16
N SER A 685 6.77 5.61 -16.79
CA SER A 685 7.81 4.59 -16.75
C SER A 685 8.45 4.32 -18.11
N TYR A 686 9.76 4.05 -18.08
CA TYR A 686 10.55 3.62 -19.23
C TYR A 686 11.54 2.53 -18.77
N VAL A 687 10.95 1.42 -18.26
CA VAL A 687 11.73 0.36 -17.63
C VAL A 687 12.31 -0.55 -18.68
N ASN A 688 13.62 -0.58 -18.76
CA ASN A 688 14.34 -1.56 -19.55
C ASN A 688 14.44 -2.86 -18.76
N ASN A 689 13.73 -3.89 -19.19
CA ASN A 689 13.53 -5.12 -18.44
C ASN A 689 13.84 -6.34 -19.31
N GLY A 690 15.08 -6.41 -19.78
CA GLY A 690 15.52 -7.43 -20.70
C GLY A 690 14.82 -7.32 -22.06
N ARG A 691 14.29 -8.44 -22.54
CA ARG A 691 13.60 -8.50 -23.84
C ARG A 691 12.23 -7.82 -23.86
N VAL A 692 11.71 -7.39 -22.73
CA VAL A 692 10.40 -6.70 -22.62
C VAL A 692 10.59 -5.36 -21.93
N LYS A 693 10.44 -4.28 -22.70
CA LYS A 693 10.50 -2.92 -22.18
C LYS A 693 9.13 -2.53 -21.65
N ARG A 694 9.08 -2.00 -20.42
CA ARG A 694 7.83 -1.49 -19.83
C ARG A 694 7.76 0.01 -20.03
N VAL A 695 6.67 0.50 -20.64
CA VAL A 695 6.47 1.91 -20.95
C VAL A 695 5.16 2.43 -20.38
N GLY A 696 5.17 3.70 -19.98
CA GLY A 696 4.00 4.38 -19.44
C GLY A 696 2.92 4.67 -20.50
N SER A 697 1.81 5.22 -20.04
CA SER A 697 0.62 5.47 -20.86
C SER A 697 0.65 6.80 -21.63
N LEU A 698 1.63 7.69 -21.38
CA LEU A 698 1.70 8.98 -22.06
C LEU A 698 2.20 8.83 -23.50
N THR A 699 1.50 9.47 -24.44
CA THR A 699 1.71 9.28 -25.88
C THR A 699 3.08 9.72 -26.36
N TYR A 700 3.67 10.75 -25.76
CA TYR A 700 4.99 11.23 -26.17
C TYR A 700 6.14 10.24 -25.87
N ILE A 701 5.92 9.25 -24.98
CA ILE A 701 6.87 8.16 -24.72
C ILE A 701 7.05 7.28 -25.95
N ASN A 702 6.00 7.14 -26.80
CA ASN A 702 6.05 6.35 -28.05
C ASN A 702 6.97 6.95 -29.11
N GLN A 703 7.35 8.24 -28.98
CA GLN A 703 8.12 8.92 -30.01
C GLN A 703 9.39 8.14 -30.37
N GLY A 704 9.42 7.66 -31.63
CA GLY A 704 10.52 6.85 -32.17
C GLY A 704 10.52 5.36 -31.74
N LEU A 705 9.58 4.90 -30.93
CA LEU A 705 9.51 3.50 -30.46
C LEU A 705 8.48 2.65 -31.21
N GLY A 706 7.44 3.25 -31.83
CA GLY A 706 6.47 2.60 -32.71
C GLY A 706 5.45 1.68 -32.03
N TYR A 707 5.40 1.57 -30.71
CA TYR A 707 4.50 0.60 -30.06
C TYR A 707 3.02 0.98 -30.12
N LEU A 708 2.67 2.26 -30.31
CA LEU A 708 1.26 2.70 -30.42
C LEU A 708 0.70 2.52 -31.85
N ASP A 709 1.50 2.67 -32.86
CA ASP A 709 1.06 2.81 -34.25
C ASP A 709 1.65 1.75 -35.21
N ASN A 710 2.80 1.17 -34.86
CA ASN A 710 3.54 0.22 -35.67
C ASN A 710 3.85 -1.09 -34.94
N SER A 711 2.82 -1.68 -34.28
CA SER A 711 2.99 -2.92 -33.50
C SER A 711 1.92 -3.97 -33.79
N TYR A 712 2.27 -5.24 -33.58
CA TYR A 712 1.34 -6.38 -33.53
C TYR A 712 1.05 -6.77 -32.09
N THR A 713 -0.15 -7.33 -31.83
CA THR A 713 -0.46 -7.89 -30.51
C THR A 713 0.40 -9.12 -30.23
N ARG A 714 0.93 -9.24 -29.01
CA ARG A 714 1.73 -10.42 -28.62
C ARG A 714 0.96 -11.73 -28.77
N ALA A 715 -0.35 -11.73 -28.47
CA ALA A 715 -1.20 -12.91 -28.61
C ALA A 715 -1.22 -13.41 -30.06
N SER A 716 -1.37 -12.50 -31.03
CA SER A 716 -1.33 -12.87 -32.46
C SER A 716 0.03 -13.37 -32.88
N GLY A 717 1.12 -12.78 -32.38
CA GLY A 717 2.49 -13.24 -32.63
C GLY A 717 2.76 -14.67 -32.14
N VAL A 718 2.15 -15.06 -31.00
CA VAL A 718 2.23 -16.45 -30.48
C VAL A 718 1.52 -17.41 -31.42
N ILE A 719 0.29 -17.09 -31.86
CA ILE A 719 -0.50 -17.92 -32.79
C ILE A 719 0.22 -18.04 -34.13
N PHE A 720 0.73 -16.94 -34.66
CA PHE A 720 1.51 -16.89 -35.89
C PHE A 720 2.72 -17.83 -35.82
N ASN A 721 3.55 -17.71 -34.79
CA ASN A 721 4.75 -18.54 -34.66
C ASN A 721 4.41 -20.02 -34.46
N ALA A 722 3.31 -20.35 -33.75
CA ALA A 722 2.84 -21.72 -33.64
C ALA A 722 2.46 -22.32 -35.01
N ALA A 723 1.71 -21.57 -35.85
CA ALA A 723 1.35 -21.98 -37.18
C ALA A 723 2.57 -22.15 -38.08
N VAL A 724 3.53 -21.21 -38.06
CA VAL A 724 4.78 -21.32 -38.81
C VAL A 724 5.58 -22.56 -38.37
N ASN A 725 5.72 -22.81 -37.09
CA ASN A 725 6.46 -23.98 -36.60
C ASN A 725 5.79 -25.29 -37.01
N SER A 726 4.46 -25.35 -37.00
CA SER A 726 3.70 -26.51 -37.48
C SER A 726 3.94 -26.74 -39.00
N ALA A 727 3.95 -25.70 -39.82
CA ALA A 727 4.21 -25.81 -41.27
C ALA A 727 5.66 -26.26 -41.52
N VAL A 728 6.63 -25.71 -40.78
CA VAL A 728 8.05 -26.13 -40.87
C VAL A 728 8.22 -27.59 -40.45
N ALA A 729 7.53 -28.04 -39.42
CA ALA A 729 7.53 -29.47 -39.03
C ALA A 729 6.96 -30.38 -40.12
N ALA A 730 6.06 -29.87 -40.96
CA ALA A 730 5.52 -30.54 -42.16
C ALA A 730 6.40 -30.40 -43.42
N GLY A 731 7.60 -29.79 -43.31
CA GLY A 731 8.60 -29.67 -44.36
C GLY A 731 8.59 -28.32 -45.13
N ALA A 732 7.80 -27.34 -44.73
CA ALA A 732 7.78 -26.04 -45.41
C ALA A 732 9.02 -25.20 -45.09
N ASN A 733 9.44 -24.35 -46.06
CA ASN A 733 10.40 -23.31 -45.77
C ASN A 733 9.86 -22.32 -44.70
N ARG A 734 10.69 -21.89 -43.76
CA ARG A 734 10.26 -21.03 -42.66
C ARG A 734 9.74 -19.66 -43.13
N ASN A 735 10.41 -19.03 -44.08
CA ASN A 735 10.02 -17.71 -44.57
C ASN A 735 8.73 -17.79 -45.37
N ASP A 736 8.59 -18.81 -46.24
CA ASP A 736 7.37 -19.05 -47.02
C ASP A 736 6.19 -19.36 -46.09
N ALA A 737 6.42 -20.20 -45.07
CA ALA A 737 5.42 -20.49 -44.06
C ALA A 737 5.00 -19.22 -43.30
N ALA A 738 5.91 -18.32 -43.00
CA ALA A 738 5.62 -17.04 -42.34
C ALA A 738 4.74 -16.16 -43.23
N LEU A 739 5.10 -15.97 -44.47
CA LEU A 739 4.33 -15.15 -45.42
C LEU A 739 2.95 -15.75 -45.71
N ALA A 740 2.83 -17.07 -45.78
CA ALA A 740 1.55 -17.76 -45.93
C ALA A 740 0.62 -17.57 -44.73
N ASN A 741 1.15 -17.42 -43.53
CA ASN A 741 0.39 -17.25 -42.27
C ASN A 741 0.29 -15.77 -41.78
N LYS A 742 0.64 -14.80 -42.64
CA LYS A 742 0.68 -13.37 -42.26
C LYS A 742 -0.65 -12.82 -41.70
N ASN A 743 -1.77 -13.35 -42.14
CA ASN A 743 -3.10 -12.93 -41.71
C ASN A 743 -3.41 -13.27 -40.23
N LEU A 744 -2.58 -14.11 -39.60
CA LEU A 744 -2.66 -14.39 -38.17
C LEU A 744 -2.10 -13.26 -37.32
N LEU A 745 -1.27 -12.37 -37.91
CA LEU A 745 -0.73 -11.19 -37.21
C LEU A 745 -1.79 -10.08 -37.16
N VAL A 746 -2.17 -9.67 -35.96
CA VAL A 746 -3.16 -8.63 -35.71
C VAL A 746 -2.49 -7.36 -35.26
N LYS A 747 -2.71 -6.26 -35.98
CA LYS A 747 -2.24 -4.92 -35.57
C LYS A 747 -2.78 -4.58 -34.18
N ALA A 748 -1.91 -4.12 -33.30
CA ALA A 748 -2.32 -3.62 -31.99
C ALA A 748 -3.09 -2.30 -32.14
N GLN A 749 -4.20 -2.19 -31.43
CA GLN A 749 -5.01 -0.96 -31.32
C GLN A 749 -4.93 -0.49 -29.87
N LEU A 750 -3.92 0.32 -29.57
CA LEU A 750 -3.71 0.89 -28.27
C LEU A 750 -4.31 2.29 -28.23
N ASP A 751 -5.20 2.52 -27.29
CA ASP A 751 -5.77 3.84 -27.06
C ASP A 751 -4.80 4.72 -26.26
N LYS A 752 -4.91 6.04 -26.44
CA LYS A 752 -4.28 7.03 -25.58
C LYS A 752 -4.69 6.75 -24.14
N GLY A 753 -3.73 6.75 -23.23
CA GLY A 753 -3.99 6.58 -21.79
C GLY A 753 -4.99 7.62 -21.30
N ARG A 754 -5.99 7.18 -20.53
CA ARG A 754 -7.03 8.02 -19.92
C ARG A 754 -7.23 7.67 -18.45
N PRO A 755 -7.78 8.58 -17.63
CA PRO A 755 -8.11 8.28 -16.24
C PRO A 755 -9.11 7.13 -16.12
N GLU A 756 -8.86 6.23 -15.18
CA GLU A 756 -9.80 5.18 -14.77
C GLU A 756 -10.96 5.83 -14.00
N GLN A 757 -12.20 5.41 -14.26
CA GLN A 757 -13.42 5.93 -13.62
C GLN A 757 -14.17 4.83 -12.88
N ILE A 758 -14.84 5.22 -11.80
CA ILE A 758 -15.76 4.36 -11.04
C ILE A 758 -17.09 5.07 -10.84
N HIS A 759 -18.19 4.35 -11.03
CA HIS A 759 -19.53 4.72 -10.60
C HIS A 759 -19.93 3.78 -9.48
N SER A 760 -20.22 4.33 -8.31
CA SER A 760 -20.55 3.58 -7.10
C SER A 760 -21.93 3.96 -6.59
N TYR A 761 -22.76 2.96 -6.31
CA TYR A 761 -24.01 3.07 -5.59
C TYR A 761 -23.87 2.31 -4.29
N GLU A 762 -24.27 2.94 -3.19
CA GLU A 762 -24.14 2.37 -1.86
C GLU A 762 -25.40 2.59 -1.06
N PHE A 763 -25.84 1.55 -0.35
CA PHE A 763 -26.85 1.58 0.68
C PHE A 763 -26.21 1.23 2.01
N GLY A 764 -26.56 1.95 3.08
CA GLY A 764 -26.09 1.65 4.43
C GLY A 764 -27.22 1.76 5.46
N TYR A 765 -27.16 0.93 6.48
CA TYR A 765 -28.00 1.04 7.66
C TYR A 765 -27.14 0.92 8.91
N LYS A 766 -27.13 1.97 9.71
CA LYS A 766 -26.40 2.00 10.99
C LYS A 766 -27.36 2.33 12.12
N SER A 767 -27.37 1.49 13.14
CA SER A 767 -28.30 1.63 14.25
C SER A 767 -27.73 1.19 15.59
N VAL A 768 -28.30 1.74 16.65
CA VAL A 768 -27.95 1.40 18.03
C VAL A 768 -29.21 0.96 18.75
N PHE A 769 -29.15 -0.24 19.32
CA PHE A 769 -30.28 -0.90 20.00
C PHE A 769 -29.98 -1.21 21.48
N LEU A 770 -30.95 -1.71 22.22
CA LEU A 770 -30.81 -2.23 23.57
C LEU A 770 -30.13 -1.23 24.53
N ASN A 771 -30.66 -0.01 24.63
CA ASN A 771 -30.05 1.06 25.43
C ASN A 771 -28.56 1.27 25.12
N ASN A 772 -28.25 1.35 23.84
CA ASN A 772 -26.90 1.55 23.31
C ASN A 772 -25.92 0.37 23.51
N SER A 773 -26.37 -0.81 23.91
CA SER A 773 -25.47 -1.97 24.09
C SER A 773 -25.23 -2.78 22.82
N LEU A 774 -26.11 -2.69 21.82
CA LEU A 774 -25.96 -3.38 20.53
C LEU A 774 -25.85 -2.38 19.39
N VAL A 775 -24.75 -2.45 18.66
CA VAL A 775 -24.52 -1.68 17.43
C VAL A 775 -24.65 -2.59 16.23
N PHE A 776 -25.43 -2.13 15.27
CA PHE A 776 -25.62 -2.78 13.97
C PHE A 776 -25.14 -1.84 12.87
N ASP A 777 -24.28 -2.33 11.96
CA ASP A 777 -23.71 -1.55 10.88
C ASP A 777 -23.66 -2.41 9.59
N PHE A 778 -24.54 -2.13 8.66
CA PHE A 778 -24.66 -2.83 7.38
C PHE A 778 -24.39 -1.89 6.21
N ASP A 779 -23.59 -2.34 5.24
CA ASP A 779 -23.37 -1.68 3.96
C ASP A 779 -23.54 -2.67 2.81
N ALA A 780 -24.14 -2.22 1.72
CA ALA A 780 -24.18 -2.91 0.44
C ALA A 780 -23.77 -1.95 -0.68
N TYR A 781 -23.04 -2.42 -1.68
CA TYR A 781 -22.56 -1.58 -2.76
C TYR A 781 -22.50 -2.31 -4.11
N THR A 782 -22.56 -1.53 -5.17
CA THR A 782 -22.23 -1.96 -6.52
C THR A 782 -21.41 -0.90 -7.23
N ASN A 783 -20.32 -1.32 -7.86
CA ASN A 783 -19.39 -0.46 -8.58
C ASN A 783 -19.30 -0.89 -10.05
N THR A 784 -19.21 0.10 -10.93
CA THR A 784 -18.87 -0.10 -12.34
C THR A 784 -17.61 0.69 -12.65
N TYR A 785 -16.58 -0.01 -13.14
CA TYR A 785 -15.30 0.58 -13.57
C TYR A 785 -15.29 0.73 -15.08
N ASP A 786 -14.87 1.90 -15.56
CA ASP A 786 -14.68 2.23 -16.97
C ASP A 786 -13.23 2.68 -17.17
N GLY A 787 -12.63 2.23 -18.30
CA GLY A 787 -11.25 2.55 -18.61
C GLY A 787 -10.27 2.02 -17.58
N PHE A 788 -10.51 0.82 -17.05
CA PHE A 788 -9.61 0.15 -16.11
C PHE A 788 -8.18 0.12 -16.68
N LEU A 789 -7.20 0.60 -15.90
CA LEU A 789 -5.82 0.70 -16.34
C LEU A 789 -5.10 -0.62 -16.11
N GLY A 790 -4.55 -1.18 -17.18
CA GLY A 790 -3.79 -2.44 -17.17
C GLY A 790 -2.59 -2.38 -18.09
N GLN A 791 -1.99 -3.53 -18.34
CA GLN A 791 -0.81 -3.67 -19.20
C GLN A 791 -1.06 -4.68 -20.29
N VAL A 792 -0.62 -4.34 -21.53
CA VAL A 792 -0.63 -5.25 -22.67
C VAL A 792 0.78 -5.41 -23.22
N GLN A 793 1.03 -6.55 -23.86
CA GLN A 793 2.28 -6.77 -24.59
C GLN A 793 2.06 -6.63 -26.08
N VAL A 794 2.96 -5.90 -26.74
CA VAL A 794 3.02 -5.73 -28.19
C VAL A 794 4.44 -5.95 -28.69
N ASP A 795 4.53 -6.41 -29.95
CA ASP A 795 5.79 -6.62 -30.64
C ASP A 795 5.90 -5.61 -31.82
N VAL A 796 7.00 -4.86 -31.86
CA VAL A 796 7.27 -3.85 -32.90
C VAL A 796 8.35 -4.39 -33.85
N PRO A 797 8.13 -4.48 -35.17
CA PRO A 797 9.17 -4.85 -36.14
C PRO A 797 10.19 -3.72 -36.29
N LYS A 798 11.45 -3.99 -35.89
CA LYS A 798 12.52 -2.98 -35.89
C LYS A 798 12.78 -2.43 -37.31
N GLY A 799 12.64 -1.09 -37.46
CA GLY A 799 12.93 -0.43 -38.73
C GLY A 799 12.04 -0.82 -39.91
N GLN A 800 10.94 -1.59 -39.67
CA GLN A 800 10.03 -2.07 -40.72
C GLN A 800 8.61 -1.51 -40.49
N THR A 801 7.91 -1.28 -41.61
CA THR A 801 6.51 -0.83 -41.54
C THR A 801 5.57 -2.04 -41.52
N LEU A 802 4.54 -2.00 -40.66
CA LEU A 802 3.53 -3.06 -40.56
C LEU A 802 2.94 -3.43 -41.93
N GLY A 803 2.71 -4.73 -42.12
CA GLY A 803 2.10 -5.28 -43.35
C GLY A 803 3.11 -5.54 -44.47
N THR A 804 4.35 -5.12 -44.35
CA THR A 804 5.42 -5.51 -45.31
C THR A 804 5.94 -6.91 -45.01
N ASP A 805 6.40 -7.62 -46.04
CA ASP A 805 7.00 -8.95 -45.88
C ASP A 805 8.18 -8.92 -44.89
N ALA A 806 8.99 -7.86 -44.92
CA ALA A 806 10.08 -7.67 -44.00
C ALA A 806 9.59 -7.56 -42.54
N ALA A 807 8.50 -6.86 -42.28
CA ALA A 807 7.88 -6.77 -40.97
C ALA A 807 7.32 -8.12 -40.50
N ILE A 808 6.75 -8.91 -41.41
CA ILE A 808 6.21 -10.25 -41.11
C ILE A 808 7.36 -11.20 -40.73
N LEU A 809 8.43 -11.22 -41.52
CA LEU A 809 9.61 -12.03 -41.24
C LEU A 809 10.31 -11.60 -39.94
N ALA A 810 10.28 -10.31 -39.58
CA ALA A 810 10.78 -9.81 -38.30
C ALA A 810 10.00 -10.38 -37.09
N MET A 811 8.73 -10.81 -37.25
CA MET A 811 7.91 -11.40 -36.17
C MET A 811 8.22 -12.88 -35.90
N LEU A 812 9.07 -13.53 -36.65
CA LEU A 812 9.52 -14.89 -36.36
C LEU A 812 10.28 -14.94 -35.01
N ASP A 813 10.01 -15.95 -34.19
CA ASP A 813 10.71 -16.14 -32.92
C ASP A 813 12.24 -16.32 -33.10
N ALA A 814 12.67 -16.84 -34.27
CA ALA A 814 14.08 -16.92 -34.62
C ALA A 814 14.76 -15.53 -34.75
N ASN A 815 13.98 -14.51 -35.12
CA ASN A 815 14.46 -13.14 -35.30
C ASN A 815 14.16 -12.22 -34.11
N ARG A 816 13.81 -12.80 -32.98
CA ARG A 816 13.26 -12.10 -31.79
C ARG A 816 14.12 -10.94 -31.34
N ASP A 817 15.43 -11.09 -31.26
CA ASP A 817 16.32 -10.05 -30.71
C ASP A 817 16.80 -9.06 -31.78
N ALA A 818 16.96 -9.51 -33.01
CA ALA A 818 17.42 -8.71 -34.14
C ALA A 818 16.30 -7.97 -34.85
N GLY A 819 15.13 -8.62 -35.02
CA GLY A 819 14.04 -8.15 -35.89
C GLY A 819 12.91 -7.44 -35.14
N GLN A 820 12.74 -7.62 -33.83
CA GLN A 820 11.60 -7.06 -33.12
C GLN A 820 11.97 -6.55 -31.72
N ASP A 821 11.27 -5.49 -31.31
CA ASP A 821 11.23 -5.01 -29.92
C ASP A 821 9.90 -5.38 -29.27
N ARG A 822 9.93 -5.81 -28.01
CA ARG A 822 8.72 -6.11 -27.24
C ARG A 822 8.51 -5.06 -26.19
N TYR A 823 7.26 -4.55 -26.13
CA TYR A 823 6.84 -3.57 -25.13
C TYR A 823 5.70 -4.11 -24.29
N ARG A 824 5.74 -3.81 -23.01
CA ARG A 824 4.61 -3.91 -22.09
C ARG A 824 4.12 -2.50 -21.83
N VAL A 825 2.96 -2.17 -22.40
CA VAL A 825 2.41 -0.81 -22.44
C VAL A 825 1.28 -0.68 -21.44
N TYR A 826 1.26 0.40 -20.67
CA TYR A 826 0.07 0.77 -19.89
C TYR A 826 -0.99 1.37 -20.81
N THR A 827 -2.19 0.80 -20.78
CA THR A 827 -3.34 1.25 -21.55
C THR A 827 -4.64 0.93 -20.82
N ASN A 828 -5.78 1.40 -21.31
CA ASN A 828 -7.08 1.20 -20.70
C ASN A 828 -7.83 0.01 -21.30
N ALA A 829 -8.53 -0.74 -20.44
CA ALA A 829 -9.46 -1.77 -20.85
C ALA A 829 -10.60 -1.19 -21.69
N LYS A 830 -11.04 -1.92 -22.71
CA LYS A 830 -12.21 -1.56 -23.53
C LYS A 830 -13.52 -1.95 -22.85
N ASN A 831 -13.50 -3.01 -22.04
CA ASN A 831 -14.65 -3.51 -21.33
C ASN A 831 -14.84 -2.80 -19.97
N LYS A 832 -16.11 -2.72 -19.53
CA LYS A 832 -16.45 -2.27 -18.18
C LYS A 832 -16.47 -3.45 -17.23
N TYR A 833 -15.87 -3.27 -16.05
CA TYR A 833 -15.87 -4.26 -14.98
C TYR A 833 -16.87 -3.87 -13.92
N ARG A 834 -17.55 -4.85 -13.34
CA ARG A 834 -18.50 -4.63 -12.22
C ARG A 834 -18.09 -5.47 -11.04
N ASN A 835 -18.08 -4.85 -9.85
CA ASN A 835 -18.06 -5.59 -8.60
C ASN A 835 -19.22 -5.15 -7.71
N TYR A 836 -19.62 -6.04 -6.82
CA TYR A 836 -20.65 -5.79 -5.82
C TYR A 836 -20.32 -6.53 -4.55
N GLY A 837 -20.85 -6.06 -3.44
CA GLY A 837 -20.61 -6.70 -2.17
C GLY A 837 -21.44 -6.09 -1.05
N SER A 838 -21.30 -6.70 0.12
CA SER A 838 -21.91 -6.24 1.35
C SER A 838 -21.01 -6.50 2.53
N ALA A 839 -21.18 -5.74 3.58
CA ALA A 839 -20.47 -5.95 4.83
C ALA A 839 -21.42 -5.69 6.01
N LEU A 840 -21.43 -6.61 6.97
CA LEU A 840 -22.19 -6.53 8.21
C LEU A 840 -21.22 -6.46 9.37
N GLY A 841 -21.40 -5.49 10.26
CA GLY A 841 -20.70 -5.38 11.53
C GLY A 841 -21.70 -5.40 12.70
N LEU A 842 -21.36 -6.14 13.73
CA LEU A 842 -22.12 -6.22 14.98
C LEU A 842 -21.17 -6.00 16.15
N THR A 843 -21.60 -5.20 17.14
CA THR A 843 -20.89 -5.07 18.42
C THR A 843 -21.91 -5.12 19.53
N TYR A 844 -21.76 -6.05 20.45
CA TYR A 844 -22.63 -6.21 21.60
C TYR A 844 -21.84 -6.16 22.90
N ASN A 845 -22.14 -5.15 23.71
CA ASN A 845 -21.63 -5.01 25.06
C ASN A 845 -22.67 -5.53 26.05
N PHE A 846 -22.28 -6.47 26.86
CA PHE A 846 -23.18 -7.11 27.82
C PHE A 846 -22.48 -7.27 29.17
N TYR A 847 -23.07 -7.99 30.04
CA TYR A 847 -22.69 -8.21 31.44
C TYR A 847 -21.25 -7.84 31.83
N LYS A 848 -21.06 -6.91 32.79
CA LYS A 848 -19.76 -6.51 33.37
C LYS A 848 -18.68 -6.22 32.32
N SER A 849 -18.98 -5.41 31.30
CA SER A 849 -18.02 -4.95 30.28
C SER A 849 -17.46 -6.04 29.35
N TYR A 850 -18.15 -7.18 29.20
CA TYR A 850 -17.86 -8.11 28.12
C TYR A 850 -18.33 -7.53 26.79
N THR A 851 -17.49 -7.67 25.79
CA THR A 851 -17.78 -7.25 24.42
C THR A 851 -17.61 -8.44 23.47
N VAL A 852 -18.63 -8.70 22.67
CA VAL A 852 -18.52 -9.50 21.45
C VAL A 852 -18.69 -8.56 20.27
N SER A 853 -17.73 -8.54 19.39
CA SER A 853 -17.84 -7.84 18.11
C SER A 853 -17.46 -8.75 16.95
N GLY A 854 -17.98 -8.47 15.78
CA GLY A 854 -17.62 -9.22 14.60
C GLY A 854 -18.11 -8.55 13.35
N ASN A 855 -17.51 -8.98 12.23
CA ASN A 855 -17.96 -8.54 10.92
C ASN A 855 -17.87 -9.70 9.92
N ALA A 856 -18.73 -9.63 8.91
CA ALA A 856 -18.70 -10.50 7.75
C ALA A 856 -18.75 -9.63 6.49
N SER A 857 -17.93 -9.95 5.51
CA SER A 857 -17.84 -9.21 4.26
C SER A 857 -17.93 -10.16 3.07
N PHE A 858 -18.73 -9.75 2.10
CA PHE A 858 -18.89 -10.43 0.82
C PHE A 858 -18.47 -9.49 -0.31
N ASN A 859 -17.63 -9.98 -1.24
CA ASN A 859 -17.17 -9.22 -2.40
C ASN A 859 -17.14 -10.14 -3.62
N LYS A 860 -17.75 -9.71 -4.72
CA LYS A 860 -17.76 -10.48 -5.96
C LYS A 860 -17.57 -9.59 -7.17
N MET A 861 -16.72 -10.05 -8.10
CA MET A 861 -16.57 -9.42 -9.40
C MET A 861 -17.40 -10.18 -10.43
N LYS A 862 -18.17 -9.44 -11.23
CA LYS A 862 -18.80 -9.94 -12.43
C LYS A 862 -17.99 -9.50 -13.63
N SER A 863 -17.29 -10.44 -14.27
CA SER A 863 -16.60 -10.21 -15.54
C SER A 863 -17.46 -10.75 -16.66
N ASN A 864 -17.79 -9.91 -17.65
CA ASN A 864 -18.39 -10.32 -18.91
C ASN A 864 -17.34 -10.47 -20.01
N ALA A 865 -16.06 -10.35 -19.66
CA ALA A 865 -14.99 -10.16 -20.62
C ALA A 865 -14.28 -11.48 -20.95
N THR A 866 -14.75 -12.17 -21.94
CA THR A 866 -14.01 -13.27 -22.62
C THR A 866 -12.94 -12.76 -23.60
N SER A 867 -12.89 -11.46 -23.90
CA SER A 867 -12.06 -10.86 -24.96
C SER A 867 -11.12 -9.74 -24.51
N ASP A 868 -11.04 -9.41 -23.21
CA ASP A 868 -10.09 -8.40 -22.74
C ASP A 868 -8.72 -9.04 -22.47
N ILE A 869 -7.69 -8.36 -22.96
CA ILE A 869 -6.29 -8.79 -22.84
C ILE A 869 -5.70 -8.52 -21.45
N PHE A 870 -6.50 -8.02 -20.53
CA PHE A 870 -6.09 -7.66 -19.19
C PHE A 870 -6.38 -8.76 -18.17
N VAL A 871 -5.43 -8.95 -17.29
CA VAL A 871 -5.63 -9.62 -16.00
C VAL A 871 -6.25 -8.62 -15.05
N THR A 872 -7.43 -8.93 -14.51
CA THR A 872 -8.18 -7.96 -13.69
C THR A 872 -7.56 -7.70 -12.34
N GLY A 873 -6.85 -8.69 -11.78
CA GLY A 873 -6.24 -8.57 -10.45
C GLY A 873 -7.26 -8.27 -9.36
N PHE A 874 -8.44 -8.86 -9.39
CA PHE A 874 -9.47 -8.65 -8.35
C PHE A 874 -8.96 -9.14 -6.98
N ASN A 875 -8.28 -10.28 -6.93
CA ASN A 875 -7.41 -10.74 -5.84
C ASN A 875 -8.06 -10.64 -4.45
N THR A 876 -9.31 -11.02 -4.35
CA THR A 876 -10.12 -10.76 -3.17
C THR A 876 -10.96 -11.98 -2.87
N PRO A 877 -10.97 -12.51 -1.62
CA PRO A 877 -11.86 -13.59 -1.23
C PRO A 877 -13.33 -13.15 -1.35
N GLU A 878 -14.21 -14.06 -1.79
CA GLU A 878 -15.63 -13.76 -1.82
C GLU A 878 -16.17 -13.52 -0.42
N TRP A 879 -15.74 -14.31 0.58
CA TRP A 879 -16.15 -14.18 1.96
C TRP A 879 -14.99 -14.04 2.91
N SER A 880 -15.13 -13.13 3.89
CA SER A 880 -14.23 -13.01 5.04
C SER A 880 -15.02 -12.62 6.29
N THR A 881 -14.53 -13.05 7.46
CA THR A 881 -15.14 -12.72 8.75
C THR A 881 -14.09 -12.57 9.84
N ASN A 882 -14.39 -11.66 10.78
CA ASN A 882 -13.62 -11.49 12.02
C ASN A 882 -14.61 -11.53 13.18
N ILE A 883 -14.23 -12.22 14.27
CA ILE A 883 -14.98 -12.27 15.52
C ILE A 883 -14.02 -11.96 16.66
N GLN A 884 -14.35 -10.97 17.47
CA GLN A 884 -13.59 -10.58 18.65
C GLN A 884 -14.42 -10.79 19.90
N PHE A 885 -13.82 -11.36 20.92
CA PHE A 885 -14.36 -11.49 22.26
C PHE A 885 -13.36 -10.96 23.28
N GLY A 886 -13.82 -10.13 24.23
CA GLY A 886 -12.93 -9.57 25.23
C GLY A 886 -13.67 -8.95 26.42
N ASN A 887 -12.88 -8.67 27.44
CA ASN A 887 -13.30 -7.88 28.60
C ASN A 887 -12.12 -7.03 29.05
N ARG A 888 -12.36 -5.73 29.20
CA ARG A 888 -11.31 -4.76 29.63
C ARG A 888 -10.99 -4.83 31.10
N GLN A 889 -11.87 -5.42 31.90
CA GLN A 889 -11.79 -5.44 33.37
C GLN A 889 -12.44 -6.70 33.93
N ILE A 890 -11.95 -7.87 33.52
CA ILE A 890 -12.40 -9.17 34.05
C ILE A 890 -12.08 -9.29 35.54
N ALA A 891 -10.99 -8.65 35.98
CA ALA A 891 -10.60 -8.42 37.36
C ALA A 891 -9.99 -7.01 37.49
N LYS A 892 -9.71 -6.54 38.71
CA LYS A 892 -9.08 -5.24 38.92
C LYS A 892 -7.83 -5.09 38.10
N ASN A 893 -7.79 -4.11 37.18
CA ASN A 893 -6.68 -3.79 36.27
C ASN A 893 -6.34 -4.87 35.23
N LEU A 894 -7.09 -5.95 35.10
CA LEU A 894 -6.82 -7.08 34.21
C LEU A 894 -7.87 -7.14 33.10
N GLY A 895 -7.42 -7.12 31.84
CA GLY A 895 -8.26 -7.30 30.67
C GLY A 895 -7.71 -8.36 29.72
N PHE A 896 -8.55 -8.84 28.82
CA PHE A 896 -8.15 -9.77 27.75
C PHE A 896 -8.94 -9.49 26.46
N SER A 897 -8.39 -9.93 25.33
CA SER A 897 -9.07 -9.94 24.03
C SER A 897 -8.59 -11.12 23.21
N VAL A 898 -9.52 -11.76 22.51
CA VAL A 898 -9.28 -12.84 21.54
C VAL A 898 -9.96 -12.47 20.24
N VAL A 899 -9.28 -12.66 19.12
CA VAL A 899 -9.80 -12.41 17.77
C VAL A 899 -9.64 -13.66 16.93
N TYR A 900 -10.72 -14.10 16.30
CA TYR A 900 -10.71 -15.13 15.27
C TYR A 900 -10.89 -14.46 13.91
N ARG A 901 -10.10 -14.86 12.90
CA ARG A 901 -10.23 -14.42 11.51
C ARG A 901 -10.33 -15.60 10.59
N TRP A 902 -11.21 -15.47 9.61
CA TRP A 902 -11.35 -16.41 8.51
C TRP A 902 -11.52 -15.66 7.19
N GLN A 903 -10.88 -16.17 6.14
CA GLN A 903 -11.16 -15.79 4.76
C GLN A 903 -11.21 -17.04 3.87
N GLN A 904 -12.09 -17.00 2.88
CA GLN A 904 -12.23 -18.02 1.86
C GLN A 904 -10.99 -18.05 0.95
N GLU A 905 -10.70 -19.20 0.35
CA GLU A 905 -9.71 -19.28 -0.73
C GLU A 905 -10.12 -18.44 -1.94
N PHE A 906 -9.15 -17.94 -2.68
CA PHE A 906 -9.40 -17.12 -3.86
C PHE A 906 -8.27 -17.20 -4.88
N GLN A 907 -8.57 -16.86 -6.14
CA GLN A 907 -7.58 -16.77 -7.20
C GLN A 907 -6.80 -15.47 -7.10
N TRP A 908 -5.49 -15.60 -7.18
CA TRP A 908 -4.56 -14.48 -7.29
C TRP A 908 -4.03 -14.36 -8.70
N GLU A 909 -4.05 -13.15 -9.24
CA GLU A 909 -3.58 -12.80 -10.56
C GLU A 909 -2.62 -11.62 -10.49
N SER A 910 -1.40 -11.78 -10.98
CA SER A 910 -0.44 -10.68 -11.07
C SER A 910 0.55 -10.89 -12.22
N PRO A 911 1.26 -9.85 -12.66
CA PRO A 911 2.33 -10.00 -13.65
C PRO A 911 3.52 -10.86 -13.20
N LEU A 912 3.65 -11.10 -11.90
CA LEU A 912 4.75 -11.86 -11.31
C LEU A 912 4.39 -13.33 -11.14
N VAL A 913 3.21 -13.62 -10.57
CA VAL A 913 2.79 -14.98 -10.22
C VAL A 913 1.27 -15.07 -10.17
N ASN A 914 0.73 -16.20 -10.64
CA ASN A 914 -0.68 -16.54 -10.56
C ASN A 914 -0.86 -17.84 -9.78
N GLY A 915 -1.98 -17.96 -9.04
CA GLY A 915 -2.30 -19.20 -8.32
C GLY A 915 -3.42 -19.02 -7.30
N THR A 916 -3.83 -20.11 -6.67
CA THR A 916 -4.84 -20.11 -5.63
C THR A 916 -4.22 -19.80 -4.27
N VAL A 917 -4.72 -18.78 -3.60
CA VAL A 917 -4.41 -18.49 -2.19
C VAL A 917 -5.37 -19.32 -1.35
N PRO A 918 -4.86 -20.24 -0.49
CA PRO A 918 -5.72 -21.08 0.34
C PRO A 918 -6.55 -20.30 1.36
N ALA A 919 -7.63 -20.92 1.86
CA ALA A 919 -8.40 -20.37 2.96
C ALA A 919 -7.52 -20.17 4.21
N ILE A 920 -7.76 -19.08 4.94
CA ILE A 920 -6.99 -18.70 6.13
C ILE A 920 -7.88 -18.78 7.36
N HIS A 921 -7.32 -19.33 8.44
CA HIS A 921 -7.91 -19.37 9.79
C HIS A 921 -6.85 -18.97 10.80
N THR A 922 -7.03 -17.85 11.50
CA THR A 922 -6.09 -17.39 12.53
C THR A 922 -6.80 -17.04 13.82
N PHE A 923 -6.08 -17.19 14.93
CA PHE A 923 -6.48 -16.72 16.25
C PHE A 923 -5.38 -15.82 16.81
N ASP A 924 -5.78 -14.65 17.28
CA ASP A 924 -4.92 -13.75 18.04
C ASP A 924 -5.47 -13.64 19.46
N ALA A 925 -4.60 -13.52 20.44
CA ALA A 925 -5.00 -13.36 21.83
C ALA A 925 -4.06 -12.45 22.61
N GLN A 926 -4.60 -11.73 23.59
CA GLN A 926 -3.79 -10.94 24.53
C GLN A 926 -4.42 -10.90 25.91
N VAL A 927 -3.54 -10.65 26.91
CA VAL A 927 -3.88 -10.25 28.26
C VAL A 927 -3.15 -8.94 28.58
N THR A 928 -3.86 -7.97 29.18
CA THR A 928 -3.28 -6.68 29.59
C THR A 928 -3.49 -6.48 31.07
N TYR A 929 -2.41 -6.16 31.78
CA TYR A 929 -2.43 -5.78 33.19
C TYR A 929 -2.00 -4.32 33.35
N LYS A 930 -2.82 -3.51 34.01
CA LYS A 930 -2.51 -2.08 34.29
C LYS A 930 -1.90 -1.94 35.67
N VAL A 931 -0.87 -1.09 35.79
CA VAL A 931 -0.23 -0.72 37.02
C VAL A 931 -0.34 0.80 37.21
N PRO A 932 -1.51 1.29 37.69
CA PRO A 932 -1.78 2.74 37.73
C PRO A 932 -0.80 3.54 38.55
N GLN A 933 -0.23 2.94 39.62
CA GLN A 933 0.71 3.59 40.55
C GLN A 933 1.94 4.15 39.85
N ILE A 934 2.39 3.48 38.78
CA ILE A 934 3.54 3.89 37.98
C ILE A 934 3.15 4.29 36.57
N LYS A 935 1.85 4.53 36.31
CA LYS A 935 1.28 4.87 34.99
C LYS A 935 1.70 3.90 33.89
N ALA A 936 1.79 2.60 34.21
CA ALA A 936 2.26 1.54 33.31
C ALA A 936 1.16 0.54 32.93
N SER A 937 1.35 -0.12 31.80
CA SER A 937 0.60 -1.32 31.41
C SER A 937 1.54 -2.36 30.80
N VAL A 938 1.29 -3.62 31.13
CA VAL A 938 1.97 -4.78 30.55
C VAL A 938 0.98 -5.54 29.69
N LYS A 939 1.32 -5.78 28.42
CA LYS A 939 0.53 -6.57 27.47
C LYS A 939 1.34 -7.81 27.09
N VAL A 940 0.75 -8.98 27.26
CA VAL A 940 1.28 -10.26 26.75
C VAL A 940 0.32 -10.76 25.69
N GLY A 941 0.80 -11.04 24.51
CA GLY A 941 -0.07 -11.44 23.40
C GLY A 941 0.65 -12.15 22.28
N GLY A 942 -0.15 -12.58 21.32
CA GLY A 942 0.35 -13.17 20.09
C GLY A 942 -0.68 -13.09 18.97
N SER A 943 -0.17 -12.98 17.76
CA SER A 943 -0.96 -13.18 16.54
C SER A 943 -0.71 -14.57 16.00
N ASN A 944 -1.76 -15.17 15.40
CA ASN A 944 -1.72 -16.54 14.92
C ASN A 944 -1.13 -17.49 15.98
N ILE A 945 -1.76 -17.47 17.18
CA ILE A 945 -1.23 -18.16 18.38
C ILE A 945 -1.06 -19.68 18.22
N PHE A 946 -1.73 -20.29 17.25
CA PHE A 946 -1.56 -21.70 16.89
C PHE A 946 -0.45 -21.96 15.88
N ASN A 947 0.28 -20.89 15.49
CA ASN A 947 1.44 -20.95 14.59
C ASN A 947 1.18 -21.71 13.27
N ARG A 948 0.01 -21.51 12.67
CA ARG A 948 -0.31 -22.10 11.36
C ARG A 948 0.32 -21.25 10.26
N ASN A 949 1.12 -21.86 9.40
CA ASN A 949 1.70 -21.16 8.26
C ASN A 949 0.63 -20.86 7.22
N TYR A 950 0.58 -19.61 6.74
CA TYR A 950 -0.33 -19.17 5.70
C TYR A 950 0.29 -18.07 4.83
N ILE A 951 -0.29 -17.84 3.67
CA ILE A 951 0.06 -16.75 2.74
C ILE A 951 -1.18 -15.89 2.48
N GLN A 952 -1.00 -14.60 2.38
CA GLN A 952 -2.10 -13.67 2.06
C GLN A 952 -2.22 -13.38 0.56
N TYR A 953 -1.18 -13.67 -0.22
CA TYR A 953 -1.18 -13.50 -1.67
C TYR A 953 -0.12 -14.39 -2.33
N ALA A 954 -0.31 -14.72 -3.61
CA ALA A 954 0.65 -15.55 -4.34
C ALA A 954 2.01 -14.83 -4.50
N GLY A 955 3.08 -15.55 -4.18
CA GLY A 955 4.43 -15.01 -4.11
C GLY A 955 4.74 -14.20 -2.84
N GLY A 956 3.77 -14.05 -1.93
CA GLY A 956 3.95 -13.39 -0.66
C GLY A 956 4.74 -14.20 0.36
N PRO A 957 5.09 -13.57 1.51
CA PRO A 957 5.76 -14.30 2.59
C PRO A 957 4.85 -15.33 3.24
N THR A 958 5.46 -16.39 3.77
CA THR A 958 4.80 -17.38 4.62
C THR A 958 4.77 -16.84 6.04
N LEU A 959 3.57 -16.48 6.51
CA LEU A 959 3.33 -15.91 7.82
C LEU A 959 3.10 -17.00 8.85
N GLY A 960 3.75 -16.91 9.99
CA GLY A 960 3.59 -17.79 11.15
C GLY A 960 3.11 -17.03 12.39
N GLY A 961 3.24 -17.65 13.57
CA GLY A 961 2.93 -17.03 14.85
C GLY A 961 3.96 -15.99 15.27
N LEU A 962 3.49 -14.88 15.86
CA LEU A 962 4.33 -13.87 16.50
C LEU A 962 3.83 -13.66 17.92
N TYR A 963 4.69 -13.90 18.91
CA TYR A 963 4.39 -13.77 20.32
C TYR A 963 5.17 -12.62 20.93
N TYR A 964 4.56 -11.83 21.82
CA TYR A 964 5.20 -10.62 22.31
C TYR A 964 4.81 -10.28 23.76
N VAL A 965 5.70 -9.53 24.39
CA VAL A 965 5.46 -8.77 25.63
C VAL A 965 5.70 -7.30 25.31
N ALA A 966 4.76 -6.45 25.70
CA ALA A 966 4.87 -4.99 25.52
C ALA A 966 4.64 -4.28 26.87
N LEU A 967 5.52 -3.33 27.16
CA LEU A 967 5.45 -2.45 28.31
C LEU A 967 5.20 -1.04 27.84
N THR A 968 4.17 -0.40 28.37
CA THR A 968 3.84 1.01 28.05
C THR A 968 3.80 1.82 29.34
N PHE A 969 4.53 2.93 29.37
CA PHE A 969 4.35 4.01 30.34
C PHE A 969 3.67 5.18 29.63
N ASP A 970 2.65 5.79 30.23
CA ASP A 970 1.89 6.86 29.56
C ASP A 970 1.65 8.04 30.52
N GLY A 971 2.01 9.26 30.07
CA GLY A 971 1.79 10.48 30.84
C GLY A 971 2.74 10.65 32.06
N LEU A 972 3.96 10.15 31.98
CA LEU A 972 5.00 10.50 32.93
C LEU A 972 5.41 11.97 32.78
N LEU A 973 5.91 12.62 33.82
CA LEU A 973 6.38 14.03 33.79
C LEU A 973 5.27 15.05 33.38
N ASN A 974 4.02 14.76 33.71
CA ASN A 974 2.92 15.75 33.59
C ASN A 974 2.95 16.78 34.70
#